data_39d16a076731c55193a96e739e46878c
#
_entry.id   39d16a076731c55193a96e739e46878c
#
_cell.length_a   1.000
_cell.length_b   1.000
_cell.length_c   1.000
_cell.angle_alpha   90.00
_cell.angle_beta   90.00
_cell.angle_gamma   90.00
#
_symmetry.space_group_name_H-M   'P 1'
#
loop_
_entity.id
_entity.type
_entity.pdbx_description
1 polymer ?
#
loop_
_entity_poly.entity_id
_entity_poly.type
_entity_poly.pdbx_seq_one_letter_code
_entity_poly.pdbx_strand_id
1 'polypeptide(L)'
;MNNWRDTILNEFTPQVATITVVADPDALLSEEFIIQEIQARGFDLVVFDEPIPFRYLYELNYRSRVGTGDLKELIILLRSEEDNFVKLPYDILSASRKLRFGLDRLFPQLNRSILSQLDRSLLDILYQAQFIYSPHQLSENATKDFILRHVFEIAPEMVKTPADLLRILLRKHYRDQKIPASLDQWFLQMIQRTGRFVDWPLESIILDRGAFLSFLQERWPAYLHSLEVGEETVIRDFSTSYHPAFAGPAILPFGNDDVRVYIDNMFAEGLLKPIPSPMFTKTEGVDSFERHNLPMWIRMGIQSDPETERFNRLQKILQVIEEEFPPDTARHTDWLNLAIKWAEANVLWYSSTIIKSRRDLQNRYEPLQSRYGTLRQNIDLGFLKWLQQRYGTLYNLPVIEPVMVHQIPRFMMKGLQSPGDRAALIIIDGLSFDQWIIVRGVLQNQLPNYKFHSTGTFAWIPTLTSVSRQSIFAGKPPMFFPDRIWDTNGESTLWSQLWADAGFADIQIYYRRMTAEFAKIDRIEEDVSLPKLSVVGLVIDKIDKIMHGMELGTAGMLNQVRQWADQGDLAKLIQLLTKNQYQVYISSDHGNIEATGFGRPDEGATADLRGERARIYPNDSLRAIVKDKFSESIEWKPVGLPANYYPLLAANRTAFVQKEKHTVCHGGVTLEEVIVPFIKVEKL
;
A
#
# COMPACT_ATOMS: atom_id res chain seq x y z
N MET A 1 -11.31 -16.05 25.02
CA MET A 1 -9.85 -15.96 25.26
C MET A 1 -9.56 -14.50 25.54
N ASN A 2 -8.85 -14.20 26.63
CA ASN A 2 -8.46 -12.81 26.91
C ASN A 2 -7.58 -12.31 25.77
N ASN A 3 -8.03 -11.26 25.11
CA ASN A 3 -7.28 -10.58 24.06
C ASN A 3 -6.57 -9.37 24.70
N TRP A 4 -5.37 -9.01 24.24
CA TRP A 4 -4.66 -7.82 24.72
C TRP A 4 -5.50 -6.52 24.56
N ARG A 5 -6.41 -6.48 23.57
CA ARG A 5 -7.34 -5.37 23.37
C ARG A 5 -8.31 -5.22 24.53
N ASP A 6 -8.78 -6.34 25.09
CA ASP A 6 -9.69 -6.32 26.25
C ASP A 6 -9.01 -5.68 27.48
N THR A 7 -7.70 -5.86 27.64
CA THR A 7 -6.92 -5.21 28.70
C THR A 7 -6.94 -3.69 28.58
N ILE A 8 -6.91 -3.16 27.36
CA ILE A 8 -7.00 -1.72 27.08
C ILE A 8 -8.45 -1.25 27.21
N LEU A 9 -9.40 -1.94 26.58
CA LEU A 9 -10.79 -1.54 26.51
C LEU A 9 -11.48 -1.55 27.87
N ASN A 10 -11.07 -2.39 28.80
CA ASN A 10 -11.61 -2.45 30.15
C ASN A 10 -11.32 -1.17 30.97
N GLU A 11 -10.31 -0.40 30.62
CA GLU A 11 -10.03 0.91 31.22
C GLU A 11 -11.01 2.02 30.82
N PHE A 12 -11.73 1.83 29.71
CA PHE A 12 -12.70 2.80 29.17
C PHE A 12 -14.13 2.41 29.55
N THR A 13 -14.48 2.73 30.80
CA THR A 13 -15.85 2.57 31.32
C THR A 13 -16.55 3.92 31.28
N PRO A 14 -17.76 4.03 30.66
CA PRO A 14 -18.53 5.27 30.62
C PRO A 14 -18.84 5.81 32.02
N GLN A 15 -18.97 7.13 32.15
CA GLN A 15 -19.29 7.87 33.36
C GLN A 15 -18.20 7.88 34.46
N VAL A 16 -16.96 7.49 34.13
CA VAL A 16 -15.85 7.56 35.08
C VAL A 16 -15.15 8.93 35.05
N ALA A 17 -14.97 9.50 33.85
CA ALA A 17 -14.35 10.81 33.66
C ALA A 17 -14.79 11.47 32.37
N THR A 18 -15.15 12.75 32.40
CA THR A 18 -15.52 13.51 31.22
C THR A 18 -14.39 13.64 30.21
N ILE A 19 -13.14 13.77 30.70
CA ILE A 19 -11.93 13.82 29.91
C ILE A 19 -10.95 12.77 30.42
N THR A 20 -10.43 11.95 29.51
CA THR A 20 -9.35 11.01 29.79
C THR A 20 -8.16 11.31 28.90
N VAL A 21 -7.01 11.58 29.49
CA VAL A 21 -5.74 11.79 28.77
C VAL A 21 -4.95 10.51 28.80
N VAL A 22 -4.52 10.05 27.64
CA VAL A 22 -3.84 8.77 27.46
C VAL A 22 -2.46 8.98 26.85
N ALA A 23 -1.42 8.50 27.55
CA ALA A 23 -0.08 8.32 26.98
C ALA A 23 -0.02 6.96 26.28
N ASP A 24 0.23 6.98 24.98
CA ASP A 24 0.31 5.79 24.12
C ASP A 24 1.56 5.87 23.22
N PRO A 25 2.75 5.71 23.81
CA PRO A 25 4.02 5.83 23.07
C PRO A 25 4.18 4.77 21.99
N ASP A 26 3.53 3.63 22.15
CA ASP A 26 3.59 2.50 21.24
C ASP A 26 2.40 2.45 20.26
N ALA A 27 1.54 3.48 20.23
CA ALA A 27 0.39 3.62 19.34
C ALA A 27 -0.60 2.42 19.39
N LEU A 28 -0.84 1.85 20.56
CA LEU A 28 -1.73 0.70 20.76
C LEU A 28 -3.20 1.08 20.54
N LEU A 29 -3.60 2.30 20.95
CA LEU A 29 -4.96 2.82 20.73
C LEU A 29 -5.24 3.24 19.29
N SER A 30 -4.24 3.17 18.41
CA SER A 30 -4.44 3.42 16.98
C SER A 30 -4.93 2.19 16.21
N GLU A 31 -5.13 1.08 16.89
CA GLU A 31 -5.71 -0.12 16.29
C GLU A 31 -7.19 0.10 15.99
N GLU A 32 -7.59 -0.19 14.74
CA GLU A 32 -8.92 0.16 14.22
C GLU A 32 -10.07 -0.41 15.04
N PHE A 33 -9.93 -1.65 15.52
CA PHE A 33 -10.94 -2.28 16.37
C PHE A 33 -11.07 -1.57 17.73
N ILE A 34 -9.96 -1.17 18.34
CA ILE A 34 -9.97 -0.45 19.63
C ILE A 34 -10.65 0.90 19.48
N ILE A 35 -10.34 1.65 18.42
CA ILE A 35 -10.99 2.94 18.14
C ILE A 35 -12.51 2.77 18.00
N GLN A 36 -12.96 1.75 17.28
CA GLN A 36 -14.38 1.49 17.08
C GLN A 36 -15.11 1.12 18.37
N GLU A 37 -14.53 0.21 19.17
CA GLU A 37 -15.10 -0.19 20.44
C GLU A 37 -15.19 0.99 21.42
N ILE A 38 -14.17 1.85 21.44
CA ILE A 38 -14.17 3.10 22.24
C ILE A 38 -15.31 4.00 21.77
N GLN A 39 -15.47 4.21 20.46
CA GLN A 39 -16.55 5.03 19.90
C GLN A 39 -17.95 4.41 20.15
N ALA A 40 -18.07 3.08 20.02
CA ALA A 40 -19.30 2.35 20.30
C ALA A 40 -19.73 2.48 21.78
N ARG A 41 -18.76 2.60 22.71
CA ARG A 41 -19.01 2.87 24.14
C ARG A 41 -19.37 4.32 24.43
N GLY A 42 -19.44 5.18 23.43
CA GLY A 42 -19.86 6.59 23.56
C GLY A 42 -18.74 7.58 23.80
N PHE A 43 -17.47 7.18 23.64
CA PHE A 43 -16.32 8.09 23.74
C PHE A 43 -16.01 8.71 22.37
N ASP A 44 -15.59 9.98 22.38
CA ASP A 44 -14.89 10.61 21.27
C ASP A 44 -13.38 10.54 21.51
N LEU A 45 -12.59 10.31 20.44
CA LEU A 45 -11.14 10.21 20.51
C LEU A 45 -10.50 11.29 19.64
N VAL A 46 -9.61 12.09 20.25
CA VAL A 46 -8.84 13.15 19.57
C VAL A 46 -7.35 12.94 19.84
N VAL A 47 -6.56 12.94 18.78
CA VAL A 47 -5.09 12.86 18.90
C VAL A 47 -4.53 14.25 19.15
N PHE A 48 -3.67 14.36 20.16
CA PHE A 48 -2.90 15.55 20.43
C PHE A 48 -1.56 15.48 19.68
N ASP A 49 -1.47 16.13 18.54
CA ASP A 49 -0.22 16.26 17.77
C ASP A 49 0.41 17.64 17.96
N GLU A 50 -0.38 18.69 17.74
CA GLU A 50 0.04 20.09 17.80
C GLU A 50 -0.90 20.90 18.71
N PRO A 51 -0.39 21.81 19.57
CA PRO A 51 -1.21 22.54 20.53
C PRO A 51 -2.29 23.43 19.91
N ILE A 52 -1.98 24.14 18.82
CA ILE A 52 -2.90 25.11 18.21
C ILE A 52 -4.07 24.44 17.50
N PRO A 53 -3.87 23.48 16.56
CA PRO A 53 -4.97 22.76 15.95
C PRO A 53 -5.81 21.99 16.97
N PHE A 54 -5.16 21.36 17.95
CA PHE A 54 -5.87 20.67 19.03
C PHE A 54 -6.77 21.61 19.81
N ARG A 55 -6.25 22.79 20.22
CA ARG A 55 -7.03 23.77 20.98
C ARG A 55 -8.21 24.28 20.17
N TYR A 56 -8.03 24.55 18.89
CA TYR A 56 -9.09 24.96 17.98
C TYR A 56 -10.22 23.91 17.90
N LEU A 57 -9.88 22.65 17.71
CA LEU A 57 -10.84 21.54 17.67
C LEU A 57 -11.58 21.36 18.99
N TYR A 58 -10.85 21.48 20.11
CA TYR A 58 -11.41 21.36 21.44
C TYR A 58 -12.44 22.48 21.73
N GLU A 59 -12.10 23.74 21.42
CA GLU A 59 -13.00 24.87 21.61
C GLU A 59 -14.25 24.75 20.73
N LEU A 60 -14.07 24.35 19.47
CA LEU A 60 -15.16 24.25 18.50
C LEU A 60 -16.15 23.13 18.84
N ASN A 61 -15.67 21.97 19.21
CA ASN A 61 -16.49 20.76 19.28
C ASN A 61 -16.83 20.32 20.71
N TYR A 62 -16.02 20.68 21.70
CA TYR A 62 -16.14 20.10 23.04
C TYR A 62 -16.43 21.13 24.13
N ARG A 63 -15.77 22.26 24.17
CA ARG A 63 -15.91 23.23 25.27
C ARG A 63 -17.32 23.80 25.42
N SER A 64 -18.00 24.09 24.34
CA SER A 64 -19.38 24.61 24.36
C SER A 64 -20.40 23.59 24.87
N ARG A 65 -20.06 22.30 24.88
CA ARG A 65 -20.92 21.21 25.30
C ARG A 65 -20.64 20.77 26.75
N VAL A 66 -19.56 21.28 27.37
CA VAL A 66 -19.26 21.06 28.79
C VAL A 66 -20.35 21.66 29.64
N GLY A 67 -21.18 20.85 30.31
CA GLY A 67 -22.28 21.29 31.16
C GLY A 67 -23.69 21.20 30.57
N THR A 68 -23.85 20.83 29.29
CA THR A 68 -25.20 20.73 28.66
C THR A 68 -25.81 19.32 28.72
N GLY A 69 -25.13 18.33 29.33
CA GLY A 69 -25.62 16.95 29.44
C GLY A 69 -25.52 16.12 28.14
N ASP A 70 -25.10 16.72 27.07
CA ASP A 70 -25.02 16.11 25.72
C ASP A 70 -23.58 15.75 25.33
N LEU A 71 -22.71 15.61 26.34
CA LEU A 71 -21.26 15.35 26.16
C LEU A 71 -21.00 13.86 26.01
N LYS A 72 -20.48 13.48 24.85
CA LYS A 72 -19.67 12.28 24.75
C LYS A 72 -18.38 12.49 25.55
N GLU A 73 -17.98 11.50 26.32
CA GLU A 73 -16.71 11.52 27.04
C GLU A 73 -15.53 11.59 26.05
N LEU A 74 -14.55 12.44 26.36
CA LEU A 74 -13.45 12.74 25.45
C LEU A 74 -12.18 12.01 25.87
N ILE A 75 -11.58 11.27 24.95
CA ILE A 75 -10.24 10.69 25.09
C ILE A 75 -9.26 11.55 24.29
N ILE A 76 -8.25 12.09 24.97
CA ILE A 76 -7.16 12.83 24.37
C ILE A 76 -5.93 11.93 24.33
N LEU A 77 -5.51 11.57 23.14
CA LEU A 77 -4.44 10.60 22.89
C LEU A 77 -3.11 11.30 22.61
N LEU A 78 -2.10 11.10 23.45
CA LEU A 78 -0.72 11.51 23.21
C LEU A 78 0.11 10.30 22.78
N ARG A 79 0.71 10.35 21.61
CA ARG A 79 1.64 9.32 21.10
C ARG A 79 3.05 9.52 21.67
N SER A 80 3.13 9.63 22.99
CA SER A 80 4.38 9.87 23.73
C SER A 80 4.27 9.37 25.15
N GLU A 81 5.39 9.37 25.88
CA GLU A 81 5.42 9.00 27.30
C GLU A 81 4.68 10.03 28.18
N GLU A 82 4.35 9.64 29.41
CA GLU A 82 3.56 10.44 30.36
C GLU A 82 4.17 11.82 30.67
N ASP A 83 5.49 11.94 30.61
CA ASP A 83 6.21 13.22 30.85
C ASP A 83 5.77 14.32 29.90
N ASN A 84 5.23 13.97 28.73
CA ASN A 84 4.72 14.92 27.75
C ASN A 84 3.30 15.44 28.03
N PHE A 85 2.62 14.98 29.08
CA PHE A 85 1.34 15.56 29.50
C PHE A 85 1.43 17.06 29.77
N VAL A 86 2.59 17.56 30.18
CA VAL A 86 2.83 19.00 30.41
C VAL A 86 2.64 19.86 29.15
N LYS A 87 2.62 19.26 27.96
CA LYS A 87 2.36 19.97 26.70
C LYS A 87 0.87 20.27 26.48
N LEU A 88 -0.01 19.61 27.22
CA LEU A 88 -1.44 19.86 27.18
C LEU A 88 -1.79 21.14 27.93
N PRO A 89 -2.86 21.86 27.49
CA PRO A 89 -3.38 22.98 28.25
C PRO A 89 -3.73 22.60 29.69
N TYR A 90 -3.32 23.42 30.65
CA TYR A 90 -3.45 23.13 32.09
C TYR A 90 -4.91 22.89 32.51
N ASP A 91 -5.86 23.66 31.95
CA ASP A 91 -7.30 23.53 32.21
C ASP A 91 -7.83 22.13 31.83
N ILE A 92 -7.34 21.53 30.77
CA ILE A 92 -7.70 20.19 30.33
C ILE A 92 -7.01 19.14 31.22
N LEU A 93 -5.70 19.31 31.43
CA LEU A 93 -4.90 18.34 32.18
C LEU A 93 -5.34 18.21 33.65
N SER A 94 -5.75 19.33 34.27
CA SER A 94 -6.19 19.33 35.68
C SER A 94 -7.56 18.66 35.89
N ALA A 95 -8.41 18.65 34.86
CA ALA A 95 -9.75 18.03 34.90
C ALA A 95 -9.77 16.61 34.36
N SER A 96 -8.64 16.03 33.94
CA SER A 96 -8.60 14.75 33.24
C SER A 96 -8.15 13.59 34.12
N ARG A 97 -8.72 12.38 33.84
CA ARG A 97 -8.15 11.10 34.24
C ARG A 97 -6.92 10.82 33.37
N LYS A 98 -5.85 10.27 33.96
CA LYS A 98 -4.61 9.96 33.24
C LYS A 98 -4.43 8.45 33.13
N LEU A 99 -4.16 7.97 31.93
CA LEU A 99 -3.86 6.57 31.63
C LEU A 99 -2.57 6.46 30.82
N ARG A 100 -1.91 5.31 30.91
CA ARG A 100 -0.77 4.96 30.05
C ARG A 100 -0.93 3.53 29.56
N PHE A 101 -0.75 3.35 28.26
CA PHE A 101 -0.62 2.03 27.63
C PHE A 101 0.74 1.94 26.97
N GLY A 102 1.33 0.75 26.99
CA GLY A 102 2.62 0.50 26.37
C GLY A 102 2.89 -0.99 26.24
N LEU A 103 3.76 -1.35 25.31
CA LEU A 103 4.17 -2.76 25.09
C LEU A 103 4.81 -3.37 26.33
N ASP A 104 5.51 -2.58 27.14
CA ASP A 104 6.09 -2.99 28.40
C ASP A 104 5.05 -3.45 29.43
N ARG A 105 3.84 -2.90 29.40
CA ARG A 105 2.73 -3.32 30.26
C ARG A 105 1.98 -4.54 29.75
N LEU A 106 1.87 -4.66 28.41
CA LEU A 106 1.22 -5.83 27.80
C LEU A 106 2.11 -7.07 27.80
N PHE A 107 3.43 -6.87 27.69
CA PHE A 107 4.43 -7.93 27.58
C PHE A 107 5.57 -7.73 28.58
N PRO A 108 5.30 -7.77 29.89
CA PRO A 108 6.28 -7.40 30.92
C PRO A 108 7.50 -8.32 31.00
N GLN A 109 7.41 -9.51 30.42
CA GLN A 109 8.48 -10.50 30.44
C GLN A 109 9.43 -10.42 29.22
N LEU A 110 9.05 -9.62 28.21
CA LEU A 110 9.78 -9.52 26.93
C LEU A 110 10.50 -8.16 26.81
N ASN A 111 11.57 -8.14 26.05
CA ASN A 111 12.36 -6.92 25.86
C ASN A 111 11.63 -5.93 24.95
N ARG A 112 11.32 -4.72 25.48
CA ARG A 112 10.56 -3.67 24.79
C ARG A 112 11.24 -3.22 23.48
N SER A 113 12.57 -3.14 23.43
CA SER A 113 13.29 -2.68 22.24
C SER A 113 13.09 -3.60 21.02
N ILE A 114 12.87 -4.89 21.26
CA ILE A 114 12.53 -5.86 20.22
C ILE A 114 11.05 -5.78 19.86
N LEU A 115 10.18 -5.67 20.86
CA LEU A 115 8.73 -5.58 20.65
C LEU A 115 8.31 -4.36 19.83
N SER A 116 8.96 -3.21 20.03
CA SER A 116 8.67 -1.98 19.28
C SER A 116 8.94 -2.07 17.78
N GLN A 117 9.74 -3.05 17.35
CA GLN A 117 10.06 -3.30 15.96
C GLN A 117 9.04 -4.21 15.26
N LEU A 118 8.17 -4.90 16.02
CA LEU A 118 7.19 -5.83 15.46
C LEU A 118 6.02 -5.10 14.82
N ASP A 119 5.52 -5.67 13.73
CA ASP A 119 4.24 -5.26 13.16
C ASP A 119 3.10 -5.53 14.16
N ARG A 120 2.16 -4.59 14.26
CA ARG A 120 1.03 -4.67 15.20
C ARG A 120 0.14 -5.90 14.97
N SER A 121 0.06 -6.39 13.74
CA SER A 121 -0.70 -7.60 13.41
C SER A 121 -0.20 -8.84 14.13
N LEU A 122 1.07 -8.84 14.56
CA LEU A 122 1.69 -9.97 15.25
C LEU A 122 1.43 -9.98 16.76
N LEU A 123 0.90 -8.88 17.32
CA LEU A 123 0.65 -8.78 18.78
C LEU A 123 -0.36 -9.82 19.26
N ASP A 124 -1.32 -10.25 18.45
CA ASP A 124 -2.28 -11.29 18.81
C ASP A 124 -1.59 -12.64 19.03
N ILE A 125 -0.74 -13.02 18.06
CA ILE A 125 0.04 -14.27 18.13
C ILE A 125 1.01 -14.20 19.31
N LEU A 126 1.67 -13.07 19.49
CA LEU A 126 2.63 -12.85 20.57
C LEU A 126 1.93 -12.94 21.95
N TYR A 127 0.74 -12.34 22.09
CA TYR A 127 -0.03 -12.37 23.33
C TYR A 127 -0.45 -13.80 23.69
N GLN A 128 -0.91 -14.56 22.71
CA GLN A 128 -1.23 -15.98 22.89
C GLN A 128 0.02 -16.79 23.26
N ALA A 129 1.14 -16.57 22.57
CA ALA A 129 2.40 -17.24 22.85
C ALA A 129 2.90 -16.94 24.28
N GLN A 130 2.84 -15.67 24.71
CA GLN A 130 3.19 -15.30 26.10
C GLN A 130 2.33 -16.06 27.12
N PHE A 131 1.04 -16.20 26.88
CA PHE A 131 0.12 -16.90 27.78
C PHE A 131 0.38 -18.41 27.80
N ILE A 132 0.59 -19.03 26.62
CA ILE A 132 0.81 -20.48 26.49
C ILE A 132 2.14 -20.91 27.11
N TYR A 133 3.21 -20.17 26.79
CA TYR A 133 4.58 -20.58 27.19
C TYR A 133 5.06 -19.93 28.48
N SER A 134 4.34 -18.94 29.02
CA SER A 134 4.60 -18.25 30.28
C SER A 134 6.10 -17.95 30.52
N PRO A 135 6.78 -17.21 29.63
CA PRO A 135 8.20 -16.98 29.75
C PRO A 135 8.52 -16.20 31.04
N HIS A 136 9.65 -16.50 31.66
CA HIS A 136 10.22 -15.63 32.70
C HIS A 136 10.90 -14.44 32.01
N GLN A 137 11.32 -13.43 32.76
CA GLN A 137 11.94 -12.23 32.19
C GLN A 137 13.10 -12.58 31.22
N LEU A 138 12.89 -12.30 29.94
CA LEU A 138 13.80 -12.66 28.88
C LEU A 138 14.79 -11.53 28.60
N SER A 139 16.05 -11.90 28.37
CA SER A 139 17.05 -11.00 27.81
C SER A 139 16.68 -10.64 26.35
N GLU A 140 17.38 -9.68 25.77
CA GLU A 140 17.16 -9.28 24.38
C GLU A 140 17.26 -10.47 23.40
N ASN A 141 18.34 -11.26 23.47
CA ASN A 141 18.53 -12.41 22.58
C ASN A 141 17.50 -13.52 22.84
N ALA A 142 17.17 -13.79 24.10
CA ALA A 142 16.13 -14.75 24.43
C ALA A 142 14.73 -14.29 23.97
N THR A 143 14.46 -12.98 23.94
CA THR A 143 13.25 -12.41 23.34
C THR A 143 13.23 -12.62 21.83
N LYS A 144 14.38 -12.41 21.14
CA LYS A 144 14.50 -12.70 19.69
C LYS A 144 14.22 -14.18 19.39
N ASP A 145 14.79 -15.09 20.16
CA ASP A 145 14.55 -16.54 20.00
C ASP A 145 13.08 -16.89 20.24
N PHE A 146 12.47 -16.32 21.28
CA PHE A 146 11.06 -16.53 21.60
C PHE A 146 10.14 -16.07 20.47
N ILE A 147 10.39 -14.89 19.92
CA ILE A 147 9.59 -14.32 18.83
C ILE A 147 9.80 -15.11 17.54
N LEU A 148 11.04 -15.42 17.15
CA LEU A 148 11.31 -16.24 15.96
C LEU A 148 10.58 -17.58 16.04
N ARG A 149 10.62 -18.26 17.18
CA ARG A 149 10.04 -19.58 17.36
C ARG A 149 8.52 -19.57 17.41
N HIS A 150 7.93 -18.66 18.19
CA HIS A 150 6.51 -18.73 18.54
C HIS A 150 5.62 -17.76 17.75
N VAL A 151 6.20 -16.73 17.12
CA VAL A 151 5.46 -15.79 16.27
C VAL A 151 5.72 -16.08 14.80
N PHE A 152 6.99 -16.26 14.42
CA PHE A 152 7.37 -16.53 13.03
C PHE A 152 7.49 -18.02 12.71
N GLU A 153 7.41 -18.90 13.69
CA GLU A 153 7.59 -20.37 13.57
C GLU A 153 8.94 -20.73 12.92
N ILE A 154 9.97 -19.96 13.22
CA ILE A 154 11.35 -20.17 12.76
C ILE A 154 12.16 -20.72 13.93
N ALA A 155 12.58 -21.99 13.82
CA ALA A 155 13.46 -22.65 14.77
C ALA A 155 14.81 -22.94 14.10
N PRO A 156 15.82 -22.07 14.24
CA PRO A 156 17.10 -22.19 13.51
C PRO A 156 17.81 -23.52 13.74
N GLU A 157 17.68 -24.09 14.94
CA GLU A 157 18.28 -25.37 15.31
C GLU A 157 17.68 -26.58 14.57
N MET A 158 16.46 -26.44 14.04
CA MET A 158 15.79 -27.48 13.25
C MET A 158 16.16 -27.47 11.78
N VAL A 159 16.87 -26.43 11.31
CA VAL A 159 17.30 -26.30 9.92
C VAL A 159 18.51 -27.20 9.68
N LYS A 160 18.28 -28.37 9.09
CA LYS A 160 19.30 -29.41 8.88
C LYS A 160 19.65 -29.64 7.43
N THR A 161 18.69 -29.46 6.53
CA THR A 161 18.81 -29.75 5.09
C THR A 161 18.58 -28.48 4.24
N PRO A 162 19.04 -28.46 2.98
CA PRO A 162 18.71 -27.41 2.03
C PRO A 162 17.21 -27.16 1.89
N ALA A 163 16.38 -28.22 1.94
CA ALA A 163 14.92 -28.11 1.86
C ALA A 163 14.34 -27.38 3.08
N ASP A 164 14.86 -27.62 4.30
CA ASP A 164 14.42 -26.92 5.51
C ASP A 164 14.69 -25.42 5.41
N LEU A 165 15.90 -25.05 4.96
CA LEU A 165 16.26 -23.63 4.78
C LEU A 165 15.39 -22.97 3.71
N LEU A 166 15.25 -23.60 2.55
CA LEU A 166 14.41 -23.08 1.47
C LEU A 166 12.96 -22.92 1.88
N ARG A 167 12.38 -23.87 2.62
CA ARG A 167 11.01 -23.77 3.12
C ARG A 167 10.82 -22.52 3.98
N ILE A 168 11.74 -22.21 4.88
CA ILE A 168 11.68 -21.01 5.71
C ILE A 168 11.82 -19.75 4.86
N LEU A 169 12.79 -19.71 3.94
CA LEU A 169 13.03 -18.54 3.09
C LEU A 169 11.89 -18.32 2.10
N LEU A 170 11.31 -19.39 1.55
CA LEU A 170 10.13 -19.32 0.69
C LEU A 170 8.93 -18.76 1.46
N ARG A 171 8.64 -19.28 2.66
CA ARG A 171 7.57 -18.76 3.51
C ARG A 171 7.76 -17.28 3.83
N LYS A 172 8.98 -16.87 4.17
CA LYS A 172 9.34 -15.49 4.46
C LYS A 172 9.15 -14.59 3.23
N HIS A 173 9.81 -14.92 2.13
CA HIS A 173 9.93 -14.03 0.98
C HIS A 173 8.76 -14.11 0.00
N TYR A 174 8.07 -15.24 -0.10
CA TYR A 174 6.90 -15.39 -0.96
C TYR A 174 5.75 -14.49 -0.49
N ARG A 175 5.44 -14.52 0.80
CA ARG A 175 4.39 -13.67 1.39
C ARG A 175 4.87 -12.28 1.80
N ASP A 176 6.11 -11.94 1.50
CA ASP A 176 6.75 -10.68 1.93
C ASP A 176 6.56 -10.43 3.44
N GLN A 177 6.80 -11.48 4.23
CA GLN A 177 6.62 -11.44 5.68
C GLN A 177 7.61 -10.46 6.29
N LYS A 178 7.10 -9.38 6.88
CA LYS A 178 7.90 -8.32 7.49
C LYS A 178 8.52 -8.79 8.81
N ILE A 179 9.67 -9.43 8.73
CA ILE A 179 10.48 -9.76 9.91
C ILE A 179 11.39 -8.55 10.20
N PRO A 180 11.42 -8.03 11.44
CA PRO A 180 12.34 -6.96 11.80
C PRO A 180 13.80 -7.28 11.52
N ALA A 181 14.56 -6.29 11.04
CA ALA A 181 15.98 -6.48 10.67
C ALA A 181 16.84 -7.08 11.81
N SER A 182 16.54 -6.74 13.07
CA SER A 182 17.24 -7.30 14.23
C SER A 182 17.00 -8.81 14.42
N LEU A 183 15.81 -9.30 14.05
CA LEU A 183 15.46 -10.72 14.07
C LEU A 183 16.05 -11.45 12.86
N ASP A 184 16.05 -10.83 11.68
CA ASP A 184 16.69 -11.37 10.48
C ASP A 184 18.20 -11.55 10.69
N GLN A 185 18.86 -10.54 11.24
CA GLN A 185 20.29 -10.62 11.58
C GLN A 185 20.57 -11.72 12.64
N TRP A 186 19.67 -11.85 13.61
CA TRP A 186 19.79 -12.91 14.61
C TRP A 186 19.61 -14.30 13.99
N PHE A 187 18.62 -14.48 13.12
CA PHE A 187 18.41 -15.72 12.36
C PHE A 187 19.63 -16.06 11.51
N LEU A 188 20.19 -15.09 10.77
CA LEU A 188 21.41 -15.26 10.00
C LEU A 188 22.57 -15.76 10.86
N GLN A 189 22.83 -15.12 12.01
CA GLN A 189 23.90 -15.52 12.93
C GLN A 189 23.69 -16.95 13.45
N MET A 190 22.46 -17.33 13.76
CA MET A 190 22.15 -18.67 14.25
C MET A 190 22.37 -19.73 13.16
N ILE A 191 21.99 -19.47 11.92
CA ILE A 191 22.26 -20.39 10.80
C ILE A 191 23.75 -20.50 10.52
N GLN A 192 24.50 -19.39 10.49
CA GLN A 192 25.94 -19.39 10.28
C GLN A 192 26.68 -20.21 11.34
N ARG A 193 26.26 -20.13 12.61
CA ARG A 193 26.84 -20.92 13.73
C ARG A 193 26.67 -22.43 13.56
N THR A 194 25.69 -22.88 12.77
CA THR A 194 25.51 -24.32 12.49
C THR A 194 26.64 -24.90 11.62
N GLY A 195 27.33 -24.07 10.84
CA GLY A 195 28.41 -24.50 9.89
C GLY A 195 27.91 -25.37 8.72
N ARG A 196 26.59 -25.49 8.49
CA ARG A 196 26.01 -26.42 7.51
C ARG A 196 25.89 -25.85 6.10
N PHE A 197 25.80 -24.53 5.97
CA PHE A 197 25.51 -23.84 4.72
C PHE A 197 26.63 -22.87 4.35
N VAL A 198 27.89 -23.32 4.52
CA VAL A 198 29.10 -22.47 4.36
C VAL A 198 29.20 -21.88 2.96
N ASP A 199 28.82 -22.66 1.95
CA ASP A 199 28.90 -22.25 0.53
C ASP A 199 27.69 -21.45 0.06
N TRP A 200 26.68 -21.23 0.94
CA TRP A 200 25.47 -20.49 0.59
C TRP A 200 25.68 -18.99 0.81
N PRO A 201 25.09 -18.13 -0.06
CA PRO A 201 25.11 -16.67 0.10
C PRO A 201 24.10 -16.22 1.17
N LEU A 202 24.23 -16.76 2.40
CA LEU A 202 23.22 -16.66 3.47
C LEU A 202 22.80 -15.22 3.75
N GLU A 203 23.74 -14.28 3.82
CA GLU A 203 23.44 -12.88 4.09
C GLU A 203 22.50 -12.31 3.01
N SER A 204 22.84 -12.50 1.74
CA SER A 204 22.02 -12.01 0.63
C SER A 204 20.65 -12.65 0.60
N ILE A 205 20.54 -13.98 0.71
CA ILE A 205 19.26 -14.69 0.54
C ILE A 205 18.34 -14.62 1.77
N ILE A 206 18.90 -14.38 2.96
CA ILE A 206 18.10 -14.20 4.18
C ILE A 206 17.59 -12.77 4.28
N LEU A 207 18.44 -11.77 4.00
CA LEU A 207 18.11 -10.37 4.25
C LEU A 207 17.39 -9.69 3.08
N ASP A 208 17.68 -10.08 1.84
CA ASP A 208 17.11 -9.46 0.64
C ASP A 208 16.21 -10.40 -0.15
N ARG A 209 14.95 -10.01 -0.29
CA ARG A 209 13.94 -10.76 -1.08
C ARG A 209 14.33 -10.87 -2.55
N GLY A 210 14.84 -9.77 -3.14
CA GLY A 210 15.24 -9.75 -4.55
C GLY A 210 16.43 -10.66 -4.82
N ALA A 211 17.44 -10.66 -3.94
CA ALA A 211 18.57 -11.56 -4.01
C ALA A 211 18.12 -13.04 -3.89
N PHE A 212 17.18 -13.33 -2.97
CA PHE A 212 16.64 -14.70 -2.85
C PHE A 212 15.88 -15.15 -4.11
N LEU A 213 15.03 -14.30 -4.68
CA LEU A 213 14.34 -14.61 -5.92
C LEU A 213 15.29 -14.81 -7.09
N SER A 214 16.35 -13.99 -7.19
CA SER A 214 17.40 -14.14 -8.20
C SER A 214 18.18 -15.42 -8.00
N PHE A 215 18.52 -15.76 -6.74
CA PHE A 215 19.17 -17.02 -6.41
C PHE A 215 18.37 -18.26 -6.85
N LEU A 216 17.04 -18.25 -6.66
CA LEU A 216 16.15 -19.33 -7.16
C LEU A 216 16.12 -19.34 -8.69
N GLN A 217 15.94 -18.16 -9.30
CA GLN A 217 15.87 -18.01 -10.76
C GLN A 217 17.10 -18.56 -11.48
N GLU A 218 18.28 -18.30 -10.95
CA GLU A 218 19.54 -18.78 -11.53
C GLU A 218 19.71 -20.30 -11.47
N ARG A 219 19.08 -20.98 -10.51
CA ARG A 219 19.19 -22.44 -10.33
C ARG A 219 18.09 -23.20 -11.06
N TRP A 220 17.04 -22.51 -11.50
CA TRP A 220 15.94 -23.16 -12.22
C TRP A 220 16.38 -23.83 -13.53
N PRO A 221 17.21 -23.22 -14.41
CA PRO A 221 17.75 -23.87 -15.60
C PRO A 221 18.55 -25.14 -15.28
N ALA A 222 19.41 -25.06 -14.26
CA ALA A 222 20.22 -26.20 -13.85
C ALA A 222 19.35 -27.36 -13.34
N TYR A 223 18.30 -27.07 -12.58
CA TYR A 223 17.35 -28.07 -12.12
C TYR A 223 16.61 -28.73 -13.29
N LEU A 224 16.10 -27.95 -14.26
CA LEU A 224 15.46 -28.51 -15.45
C LEU A 224 16.42 -29.42 -16.24
N HIS A 225 17.65 -28.99 -16.40
CA HIS A 225 18.66 -29.79 -17.12
C HIS A 225 19.02 -31.08 -16.36
N SER A 226 18.99 -31.06 -15.02
CA SER A 226 19.26 -32.26 -14.21
C SER A 226 18.19 -33.35 -14.40
N LEU A 227 16.98 -32.98 -14.76
CA LEU A 227 15.91 -33.93 -15.09
C LEU A 227 16.20 -34.72 -16.39
N GLU A 228 17.07 -34.17 -17.28
CA GLU A 228 17.46 -34.83 -18.54
C GLU A 228 18.71 -35.68 -18.38
N VAL A 229 19.80 -35.05 -17.89
CA VAL A 229 21.16 -35.63 -17.96
C VAL A 229 21.65 -36.18 -16.62
N GLY A 230 20.85 -36.01 -15.56
CA GLY A 230 21.20 -36.38 -14.20
C GLY A 230 21.97 -35.30 -13.44
N GLU A 231 21.81 -35.29 -12.11
CA GLU A 231 22.37 -34.25 -11.24
C GLU A 231 23.91 -34.18 -11.27
N GLU A 232 24.58 -35.32 -11.29
CA GLU A 232 26.06 -35.37 -11.27
C GLU A 232 26.71 -34.63 -12.44
N THR A 233 26.11 -34.74 -13.64
CA THR A 233 26.57 -34.05 -14.84
C THR A 233 26.42 -32.54 -14.70
N VAL A 234 25.24 -32.07 -14.22
CA VAL A 234 24.95 -30.66 -14.05
C VAL A 234 25.83 -30.04 -12.95
N ILE A 235 26.05 -30.73 -11.83
CA ILE A 235 26.89 -30.23 -10.73
C ILE A 235 28.33 -30.00 -11.21
N ARG A 236 28.89 -30.96 -12.01
CA ARG A 236 30.24 -30.84 -12.56
C ARG A 236 30.40 -29.61 -13.47
N ASP A 237 29.40 -29.34 -14.30
CA ASP A 237 29.51 -28.33 -15.36
C ASP A 237 28.81 -27.01 -15.01
N PHE A 238 28.24 -26.86 -13.80
CA PHE A 238 27.39 -25.74 -13.39
C PHE A 238 28.05 -24.37 -13.59
N SER A 239 29.28 -24.19 -13.06
CA SER A 239 29.99 -22.91 -13.14
C SER A 239 30.39 -22.49 -14.56
N THR A 240 30.53 -23.45 -15.45
CA THR A 240 30.88 -23.21 -16.85
C THR A 240 29.68 -23.00 -17.74
N SER A 241 28.54 -23.64 -17.42
CA SER A 241 27.34 -23.65 -18.24
C SER A 241 26.33 -22.57 -17.84
N TYR A 242 26.28 -22.18 -16.56
CA TYR A 242 25.22 -21.29 -16.01
C TYR A 242 25.72 -19.95 -15.50
N HIS A 243 27.01 -19.77 -15.24
CA HIS A 243 27.65 -18.50 -14.79
C HIS A 243 26.83 -17.77 -13.68
N PRO A 244 26.53 -18.40 -12.54
CA PRO A 244 25.69 -17.83 -11.52
C PRO A 244 26.35 -16.62 -10.85
N ALA A 245 25.54 -15.58 -10.54
CA ALA A 245 25.98 -14.41 -9.79
C ALA A 245 26.15 -14.72 -8.30
N PHE A 246 25.37 -15.69 -7.79
CA PHE A 246 25.44 -16.10 -6.38
C PHE A 246 26.20 -17.42 -6.22
N ALA A 247 27.09 -17.50 -5.24
CA ALA A 247 27.68 -18.75 -4.78
C ALA A 247 26.61 -19.75 -4.30
N GLY A 248 26.98 -21.00 -4.06
CA GLY A 248 26.09 -22.00 -3.50
C GLY A 248 25.87 -23.22 -4.40
N PRO A 249 24.96 -24.13 -4.01
CA PRO A 249 24.74 -25.39 -4.72
C PRO A 249 24.24 -25.14 -6.16
N ALA A 250 24.65 -26.00 -7.05
CA ALA A 250 24.24 -25.98 -8.45
C ALA A 250 22.74 -26.31 -8.60
N ILE A 251 22.26 -27.27 -7.85
CA ILE A 251 20.89 -27.74 -7.90
C ILE A 251 20.24 -27.53 -6.53
N LEU A 252 19.05 -26.94 -6.54
CA LEU A 252 18.21 -26.80 -5.37
C LEU A 252 17.13 -27.89 -5.35
N PRO A 253 16.65 -28.32 -4.16
CA PRO A 253 15.64 -29.37 -4.05
C PRO A 253 14.24 -28.85 -4.40
N PHE A 254 14.04 -28.32 -5.60
CA PHE A 254 12.74 -27.80 -6.08
C PHE A 254 11.65 -28.87 -6.12
N GLY A 255 12.02 -30.16 -6.32
CA GLY A 255 11.09 -31.28 -6.33
C GLY A 255 10.62 -31.71 -4.95
N ASN A 256 11.18 -31.17 -3.85
CA ASN A 256 10.70 -31.44 -2.50
C ASN A 256 9.27 -30.91 -2.31
N ASP A 257 8.40 -31.67 -1.67
CA ASP A 257 6.96 -31.36 -1.54
C ASP A 257 6.71 -30.02 -0.86
N ASP A 258 7.47 -29.66 0.18
CA ASP A 258 7.33 -28.41 0.89
C ASP A 258 7.88 -27.19 0.10
N VAL A 259 8.74 -27.42 -0.88
CA VAL A 259 9.37 -26.39 -1.72
C VAL A 259 8.53 -26.16 -2.98
N ARG A 260 8.12 -27.24 -3.68
CA ARG A 260 7.44 -27.17 -4.98
C ARG A 260 6.13 -26.37 -4.93
N VAL A 261 5.39 -26.43 -3.81
CA VAL A 261 4.13 -25.70 -3.62
C VAL A 261 4.32 -24.20 -3.76
N TYR A 262 5.46 -23.67 -3.30
CA TYR A 262 5.79 -22.24 -3.46
C TYR A 262 6.26 -21.95 -4.89
N ILE A 263 7.08 -22.83 -5.48
CA ILE A 263 7.68 -22.61 -6.80
C ILE A 263 6.61 -22.50 -7.89
N ASP A 264 5.60 -23.36 -7.86
CA ASP A 264 4.46 -23.30 -8.77
C ASP A 264 3.76 -21.93 -8.69
N ASN A 265 3.43 -21.50 -7.49
CA ASN A 265 2.80 -20.20 -7.26
C ASN A 265 3.70 -19.03 -7.67
N MET A 266 5.01 -19.09 -7.41
CA MET A 266 5.94 -18.03 -7.76
C MET A 266 6.06 -17.82 -9.28
N PHE A 267 6.00 -18.87 -10.08
CA PHE A 267 5.89 -18.74 -11.53
C PHE A 267 4.52 -18.21 -11.96
N ALA A 268 3.45 -18.72 -11.38
CA ALA A 268 2.09 -18.26 -11.67
C ALA A 268 1.90 -16.77 -11.35
N GLU A 269 2.50 -16.28 -10.28
CA GLU A 269 2.45 -14.87 -9.85
C GLU A 269 3.55 -13.99 -10.52
N GLY A 270 4.45 -14.61 -11.31
CA GLY A 270 5.53 -13.92 -12.00
C GLY A 270 6.66 -13.39 -11.12
N LEU A 271 6.79 -13.92 -9.91
CA LEU A 271 7.93 -13.70 -9.04
C LEU A 271 9.18 -14.39 -9.60
N LEU A 272 9.00 -15.56 -10.23
CA LEU A 272 9.98 -16.22 -11.07
C LEU A 272 9.53 -16.15 -12.53
N LYS A 273 10.50 -16.05 -13.45
CA LYS A 273 10.24 -15.96 -14.88
C LYS A 273 10.43 -17.32 -15.54
N PRO A 274 9.46 -17.81 -16.33
CA PRO A 274 9.64 -19.01 -17.15
C PRO A 274 10.82 -18.81 -18.11
N ILE A 275 11.59 -19.87 -18.31
CA ILE A 275 12.73 -19.85 -19.22
C ILE A 275 12.48 -20.67 -20.47
N PRO A 276 13.04 -20.28 -21.65
CA PRO A 276 13.06 -21.18 -22.81
C PRO A 276 13.86 -22.42 -22.47
N SER A 277 13.25 -23.57 -22.58
CA SER A 277 13.97 -24.83 -22.36
C SER A 277 14.64 -25.27 -23.67
N PRO A 278 15.96 -25.49 -23.69
CA PRO A 278 16.66 -26.06 -24.84
C PRO A 278 16.18 -27.46 -25.22
N MET A 279 15.63 -28.23 -24.26
CA MET A 279 15.04 -29.55 -24.49
C MET A 279 13.88 -29.54 -25.48
N PHE A 280 13.19 -28.40 -25.63
CA PHE A 280 11.94 -28.31 -26.37
C PHE A 280 12.03 -27.39 -27.59
N THR A 281 13.22 -26.88 -27.93
CA THR A 281 13.47 -26.27 -29.22
C THR A 281 13.60 -27.39 -30.24
N LYS A 282 12.69 -27.39 -31.22
CA LYS A 282 12.55 -28.37 -32.30
C LYS A 282 13.90 -28.92 -32.80
N THR A 283 14.26 -30.10 -32.41
CA THR A 283 14.95 -31.04 -33.29
C THR A 283 13.85 -31.65 -34.16
N GLU A 284 13.94 -31.45 -35.46
CA GLU A 284 12.98 -32.05 -36.42
C GLU A 284 12.91 -33.55 -36.14
N GLY A 285 11.76 -34.02 -35.64
CA GLY A 285 11.48 -35.46 -35.47
C GLY A 285 11.20 -35.94 -34.04
N VAL A 286 11.22 -35.12 -32.99
CA VAL A 286 10.81 -35.54 -31.63
C VAL A 286 9.46 -34.91 -31.30
N ASP A 287 8.50 -35.79 -31.12
CA ASP A 287 7.08 -35.49 -30.91
C ASP A 287 6.83 -34.58 -29.70
N SER A 288 5.82 -33.71 -29.84
CA SER A 288 5.19 -32.88 -28.80
C SER A 288 4.68 -33.68 -27.58
N PHE A 289 4.95 -34.97 -27.53
CA PHE A 289 4.45 -35.94 -26.54
C PHE A 289 5.13 -35.81 -25.16
N GLU A 290 6.40 -35.36 -25.11
CA GLU A 290 7.15 -35.35 -23.83
C GLU A 290 6.78 -34.17 -22.93
N ARG A 291 6.37 -33.03 -23.46
CA ARG A 291 5.89 -31.90 -22.67
C ARG A 291 4.64 -32.20 -21.83
N HIS A 292 3.75 -33.06 -22.34
CA HIS A 292 2.50 -33.39 -21.68
C HIS A 292 2.71 -34.31 -20.47
N ASN A 293 3.84 -34.97 -20.36
CA ASN A 293 4.18 -35.86 -19.26
C ASN A 293 4.85 -35.18 -18.07
N LEU A 294 5.31 -33.91 -18.22
CA LEU A 294 5.88 -33.17 -17.11
C LEU A 294 4.80 -32.69 -16.12
N PRO A 295 5.06 -32.78 -14.81
CA PRO A 295 4.15 -32.22 -13.80
C PRO A 295 3.83 -30.75 -14.07
N MET A 296 2.60 -30.33 -13.73
CA MET A 296 2.10 -28.98 -14.00
C MET A 296 3.04 -27.89 -13.45
N TRP A 297 3.56 -28.07 -12.25
CA TRP A 297 4.43 -27.12 -11.58
C TRP A 297 5.78 -26.92 -12.30
N ILE A 298 6.31 -27.93 -12.99
CA ILE A 298 7.51 -27.80 -13.84
C ILE A 298 7.16 -27.02 -15.11
N ARG A 299 6.01 -27.33 -15.73
CA ARG A 299 5.56 -26.65 -16.94
C ARG A 299 5.36 -25.16 -16.76
N MET A 300 4.98 -24.72 -15.57
CA MET A 300 4.84 -23.29 -15.24
C MET A 300 6.18 -22.53 -15.33
N GLY A 301 7.30 -23.19 -15.08
CA GLY A 301 8.65 -22.60 -15.17
C GLY A 301 9.29 -22.72 -16.56
N ILE A 302 8.58 -23.23 -17.56
CA ILE A 302 9.02 -23.36 -18.95
C ILE A 302 8.22 -22.38 -19.80
N GLN A 303 8.92 -21.57 -20.60
CA GLN A 303 8.30 -20.56 -21.44
C GLN A 303 7.27 -21.16 -22.38
N SER A 304 6.06 -20.65 -22.32
CA SER A 304 4.96 -20.96 -23.20
C SER A 304 4.64 -19.76 -24.13
N ASP A 305 3.58 -19.88 -24.90
CA ASP A 305 3.06 -18.74 -25.66
C ASP A 305 2.66 -17.58 -24.71
N PRO A 306 3.11 -16.32 -24.95
CA PRO A 306 2.88 -15.21 -24.03
C PRO A 306 1.41 -14.96 -23.68
N GLU A 307 0.49 -15.23 -24.61
CA GLU A 307 -0.95 -15.04 -24.36
C GLU A 307 -1.50 -16.13 -23.43
N THR A 308 -1.02 -17.36 -23.59
CA THR A 308 -1.37 -18.47 -22.67
C THR A 308 -0.83 -18.22 -21.27
N GLU A 309 0.38 -17.67 -21.14
CA GLU A 309 0.94 -17.28 -19.84
C GLU A 309 0.10 -16.20 -19.17
N ARG A 310 -0.26 -15.12 -19.91
CA ARG A 310 -1.15 -14.06 -19.39
C ARG A 310 -2.49 -14.61 -18.92
N PHE A 311 -3.09 -15.51 -19.71
CA PHE A 311 -4.36 -16.13 -19.35
C PHE A 311 -4.26 -16.93 -18.06
N ASN A 312 -3.26 -17.79 -17.94
CA ASN A 312 -3.04 -18.62 -16.77
C ASN A 312 -2.75 -17.75 -15.53
N ARG A 313 -1.95 -16.69 -15.68
CA ARG A 313 -1.67 -15.72 -14.62
C ARG A 313 -2.92 -14.98 -14.16
N LEU A 314 -3.75 -14.52 -15.08
CA LEU A 314 -5.02 -13.89 -14.76
C LEU A 314 -5.94 -14.84 -13.99
N GLN A 315 -6.08 -16.08 -14.45
CA GLN A 315 -6.88 -17.11 -13.78
C GLN A 315 -6.40 -17.35 -12.34
N LYS A 316 -5.09 -17.41 -12.14
CA LYS A 316 -4.49 -17.62 -10.81
C LYS A 316 -4.69 -16.44 -9.88
N ILE A 317 -4.47 -15.21 -10.36
CA ILE A 317 -4.68 -14.00 -9.55
C ILE A 317 -6.13 -13.88 -9.12
N LEU A 318 -7.10 -14.12 -10.01
CA LEU A 318 -8.52 -14.09 -9.63
C LEU A 318 -8.83 -15.13 -8.55
N GLN A 319 -8.22 -16.31 -8.62
CA GLN A 319 -8.38 -17.33 -7.58
C GLN A 319 -7.83 -16.85 -6.23
N VAL A 320 -6.63 -16.28 -6.21
CA VAL A 320 -6.00 -15.75 -4.98
C VAL A 320 -6.84 -14.62 -4.37
N ILE A 321 -7.39 -13.73 -5.19
CA ILE A 321 -8.27 -12.66 -4.72
C ILE A 321 -9.54 -13.22 -4.08
N GLU A 322 -10.15 -14.27 -4.65
CA GLU A 322 -11.32 -14.91 -4.08
C GLU A 322 -11.02 -15.61 -2.74
N GLU A 323 -9.88 -16.32 -2.66
CA GLU A 323 -9.44 -17.04 -1.46
C GLU A 323 -9.06 -16.08 -0.31
N GLU A 324 -8.49 -14.92 -0.64
CA GLU A 324 -8.00 -13.91 0.32
C GLU A 324 -8.92 -12.67 0.38
N PHE A 325 -10.20 -12.80 -0.01
CA PHE A 325 -11.13 -11.68 -0.02
C PHE A 325 -11.30 -11.10 1.39
N PRO A 326 -11.12 -9.77 1.60
CA PRO A 326 -11.19 -9.15 2.91
C PRO A 326 -12.55 -9.35 3.58
N PRO A 327 -12.61 -9.88 4.81
CA PRO A 327 -13.85 -9.97 5.57
C PRO A 327 -14.34 -8.60 6.05
N ASP A 328 -15.55 -8.51 6.59
CA ASP A 328 -16.11 -7.27 7.16
C ASP A 328 -15.24 -6.67 8.27
N THR A 329 -14.45 -7.50 8.96
CA THR A 329 -13.52 -7.11 10.02
C THR A 329 -12.11 -6.76 9.51
N ALA A 330 -11.91 -6.73 8.20
CA ALA A 330 -10.61 -6.48 7.57
C ALA A 330 -10.00 -5.14 7.98
N ARG A 331 -8.67 -5.12 8.06
CA ARG A 331 -7.89 -3.89 8.26
C ARG A 331 -7.69 -3.16 6.94
N HIS A 332 -7.30 -1.90 7.01
CA HIS A 332 -6.94 -1.13 5.82
C HIS A 332 -5.84 -1.81 4.99
N THR A 333 -4.87 -2.48 5.64
CA THR A 333 -3.79 -3.22 4.98
C THR A 333 -4.28 -4.37 4.11
N ASP A 334 -5.37 -5.03 4.48
CA ASP A 334 -5.95 -6.13 3.70
C ASP A 334 -6.53 -5.59 2.37
N TRP A 335 -7.20 -4.43 2.43
CA TRP A 335 -7.69 -3.75 1.23
C TRP A 335 -6.57 -3.17 0.37
N LEU A 336 -5.46 -2.69 0.96
CA LEU A 336 -4.28 -2.26 0.20
C LEU A 336 -3.66 -3.45 -0.57
N ASN A 337 -3.53 -4.61 0.08
CA ASN A 337 -3.02 -5.82 -0.54
C ASN A 337 -3.94 -6.32 -1.66
N LEU A 338 -5.26 -6.28 -1.45
CA LEU A 338 -6.23 -6.63 -2.49
C LEU A 338 -6.14 -5.66 -3.67
N ALA A 339 -6.01 -4.35 -3.42
CA ALA A 339 -5.92 -3.34 -4.48
C ALA A 339 -4.73 -3.57 -5.42
N ILE A 340 -3.57 -3.97 -4.88
CA ILE A 340 -2.39 -4.31 -5.69
C ILE A 340 -2.66 -5.52 -6.59
N LYS A 341 -3.25 -6.59 -6.04
CA LYS A 341 -3.60 -7.81 -6.80
C LYS A 341 -4.69 -7.52 -7.84
N TRP A 342 -5.70 -6.75 -7.47
CA TRP A 342 -6.77 -6.35 -8.37
C TRP A 342 -6.26 -5.47 -9.53
N ALA A 343 -5.36 -4.54 -9.26
CA ALA A 343 -4.72 -3.72 -10.29
C ALA A 343 -3.94 -4.59 -11.29
N GLU A 344 -3.24 -5.62 -10.83
CA GLU A 344 -2.57 -6.57 -11.73
C GLU A 344 -3.58 -7.37 -12.57
N ALA A 345 -4.67 -7.84 -11.96
CA ALA A 345 -5.75 -8.52 -12.68
C ALA A 345 -6.35 -7.61 -13.75
N ASN A 346 -6.57 -6.33 -13.48
CA ASN A 346 -7.05 -5.34 -14.45
C ASN A 346 -6.08 -5.18 -15.63
N VAL A 347 -4.78 -5.02 -15.35
CA VAL A 347 -3.76 -4.90 -16.41
C VAL A 347 -3.76 -6.14 -17.31
N LEU A 348 -3.79 -7.34 -16.72
CA LEU A 348 -3.83 -8.60 -17.48
C LEU A 348 -5.12 -8.72 -18.30
N TRP A 349 -6.27 -8.37 -17.71
CA TRP A 349 -7.57 -8.42 -18.36
C TRP A 349 -7.65 -7.49 -19.59
N TYR A 350 -7.28 -6.22 -19.42
CA TYR A 350 -7.38 -5.23 -20.48
C TYR A 350 -6.27 -5.32 -21.53
N SER A 351 -5.12 -5.92 -21.19
CA SER A 351 -4.03 -6.17 -22.14
C SER A 351 -4.26 -7.40 -23.03
N SER A 352 -5.25 -8.24 -22.72
CA SER A 352 -5.52 -9.51 -23.40
C SER A 352 -6.44 -9.36 -24.63
N THR A 353 -6.11 -8.46 -25.54
CA THR A 353 -6.91 -8.20 -26.77
C THR A 353 -6.92 -9.37 -27.75
N ILE A 354 -5.88 -10.22 -27.74
CA ILE A 354 -5.69 -11.33 -28.67
C ILE A 354 -6.46 -12.58 -28.23
N ILE A 355 -6.77 -12.74 -26.93
CA ILE A 355 -7.51 -13.89 -26.41
C ILE A 355 -8.87 -14.05 -27.11
N LYS A 356 -9.53 -12.92 -27.43
CA LYS A 356 -10.84 -12.91 -28.11
C LYS A 356 -10.79 -13.49 -29.52
N SER A 357 -9.64 -13.53 -30.17
CA SER A 357 -9.46 -14.00 -31.56
C SER A 357 -8.94 -15.46 -31.63
N ARG A 358 -8.48 -16.04 -30.52
CA ARG A 358 -7.92 -17.39 -30.48
C ARG A 358 -8.98 -18.43 -30.12
N ARG A 359 -9.30 -19.34 -31.07
CA ARG A 359 -10.31 -20.40 -30.92
C ARG A 359 -9.99 -21.36 -29.76
N ASP A 360 -8.72 -21.67 -29.52
CA ASP A 360 -8.25 -22.58 -28.48
C ASP A 360 -8.49 -22.04 -27.04
N LEU A 361 -8.56 -20.72 -26.89
CA LEU A 361 -8.81 -20.04 -25.62
C LEU A 361 -10.27 -19.59 -25.45
N GLN A 362 -11.05 -19.58 -26.51
CA GLN A 362 -12.41 -19.02 -26.51
C GLN A 362 -13.35 -19.71 -25.51
N ASN A 363 -13.31 -21.04 -25.42
CA ASN A 363 -14.13 -21.82 -24.47
C ASN A 363 -13.74 -21.57 -22.99
N ARG A 364 -12.52 -21.09 -22.75
CA ARG A 364 -11.99 -20.77 -21.41
C ARG A 364 -12.21 -19.29 -21.06
N TYR A 365 -12.45 -18.44 -22.07
CA TYR A 365 -12.59 -16.99 -21.91
C TYR A 365 -13.92 -16.59 -21.27
N GLU A 366 -15.04 -17.18 -21.74
CA GLU A 366 -16.38 -16.81 -21.20
C GLU A 366 -16.53 -17.08 -19.69
N PRO A 367 -16.11 -18.26 -19.15
CA PRO A 367 -16.12 -18.48 -17.71
C PRO A 367 -15.23 -17.49 -16.95
N LEU A 368 -14.07 -17.13 -17.52
CA LEU A 368 -13.16 -16.18 -16.91
C LEU A 368 -13.73 -14.75 -16.91
N GLN A 369 -14.42 -14.35 -17.98
CA GLN A 369 -15.12 -13.07 -18.08
C GLN A 369 -16.23 -12.95 -17.03
N SER A 370 -17.04 -13.99 -16.88
CA SER A 370 -18.08 -14.03 -15.86
C SER A 370 -17.50 -13.91 -14.44
N ARG A 371 -16.43 -14.68 -14.18
CA ARG A 371 -15.70 -14.65 -12.89
C ARG A 371 -15.12 -13.28 -12.58
N TYR A 372 -14.41 -12.66 -13.54
CA TYR A 372 -13.88 -11.31 -13.41
C TYR A 372 -14.98 -10.28 -13.13
N GLY A 373 -16.10 -10.35 -13.87
CA GLY A 373 -17.23 -9.44 -13.67
C GLY A 373 -17.88 -9.58 -12.30
N THR A 374 -18.10 -10.81 -11.83
CA THR A 374 -18.67 -11.09 -10.48
C THR A 374 -17.71 -10.61 -9.39
N LEU A 375 -16.41 -10.91 -9.52
CA LEU A 375 -15.43 -10.50 -8.53
C LEU A 375 -15.32 -8.96 -8.44
N ARG A 376 -15.37 -8.26 -9.57
CA ARG A 376 -15.39 -6.80 -9.62
C ARG A 376 -16.59 -6.21 -8.85
N GLN A 377 -17.78 -6.78 -9.05
CA GLN A 377 -18.96 -6.36 -8.31
C GLN A 377 -18.83 -6.60 -6.80
N ASN A 378 -18.30 -7.75 -6.41
CA ASN A 378 -18.08 -8.09 -5.00
C ASN A 378 -17.06 -7.14 -4.36
N ILE A 379 -16.00 -6.75 -5.08
CA ILE A 379 -15.01 -5.77 -4.61
C ILE A 379 -15.67 -4.40 -4.42
N ASP A 380 -16.42 -3.91 -5.41
CA ASP A 380 -17.10 -2.61 -5.32
C ASP A 380 -18.06 -2.56 -4.12
N LEU A 381 -18.85 -3.61 -3.90
CA LEU A 381 -19.81 -3.68 -2.79
C LEU A 381 -19.12 -3.86 -1.43
N GLY A 382 -18.17 -4.78 -1.33
CA GLY A 382 -17.44 -5.07 -0.09
C GLY A 382 -16.61 -3.87 0.36
N PHE A 383 -15.93 -3.22 -0.57
CA PHE A 383 -15.12 -2.04 -0.27
C PHE A 383 -15.96 -0.85 0.17
N LEU A 384 -17.07 -0.58 -0.51
CA LEU A 384 -18.02 0.47 -0.11
C LEU A 384 -18.54 0.24 1.31
N LYS A 385 -18.98 -0.99 1.62
CA LYS A 385 -19.46 -1.35 2.96
C LYS A 385 -18.39 -1.12 4.03
N TRP A 386 -17.15 -1.53 3.75
CA TRP A 386 -16.01 -1.32 4.63
C TRP A 386 -15.68 0.17 4.81
N LEU A 387 -15.65 0.96 3.73
CA LEU A 387 -15.42 2.41 3.79
C LEU A 387 -16.46 3.12 4.65
N GLN A 388 -17.74 2.79 4.51
CA GLN A 388 -18.82 3.42 5.31
C GLN A 388 -18.64 3.22 6.81
N GLN A 389 -18.00 2.11 7.21
CA GLN A 389 -17.76 1.77 8.61
C GLN A 389 -16.42 2.26 9.15
N ARG A 390 -15.36 2.25 8.31
CA ARG A 390 -13.97 2.37 8.74
C ARG A 390 -13.26 3.64 8.26
N TYR A 391 -13.73 4.28 7.20
CA TYR A 391 -13.04 5.42 6.60
C TYR A 391 -12.74 6.54 7.61
N GLY A 392 -13.70 6.84 8.50
CA GLY A 392 -13.56 7.87 9.52
C GLY A 392 -12.47 7.60 10.58
N THR A 393 -11.91 6.39 10.63
CA THR A 393 -10.83 6.06 11.56
C THR A 393 -9.44 6.21 10.94
N LEU A 394 -9.34 6.20 9.59
CA LEU A 394 -8.07 6.12 8.88
C LEU A 394 -7.16 7.34 9.10
N TYR A 395 -7.73 8.55 9.09
CA TYR A 395 -6.92 9.78 9.21
C TYR A 395 -6.28 9.95 10.59
N ASN A 396 -6.73 9.20 11.60
CA ASN A 396 -6.18 9.19 12.95
C ASN A 396 -5.12 8.10 13.18
N LEU A 397 -4.87 7.24 12.18
CA LEU A 397 -3.86 6.18 12.29
C LEU A 397 -2.44 6.77 12.31
N PRO A 398 -1.49 6.11 13.01
CA PRO A 398 -0.12 6.60 13.10
C PRO A 398 0.59 6.54 11.75
N VAL A 399 1.42 7.54 11.47
CA VAL A 399 2.24 7.61 10.26
C VAL A 399 3.48 6.74 10.41
N ILE A 400 3.31 5.42 10.36
CA ILE A 400 4.41 4.45 10.21
C ILE A 400 4.72 4.30 8.71
N GLU A 401 3.69 4.04 7.93
CA GLU A 401 3.60 4.24 6.48
C GLU A 401 2.38 5.15 6.23
N PRO A 402 2.33 5.93 5.14
CA PRO A 402 1.18 6.80 4.91
C PRO A 402 -0.09 5.98 4.67
N VAL A 403 -1.02 6.00 5.64
CA VAL A 403 -2.33 5.36 5.47
C VAL A 403 -3.21 6.20 4.54
N MET A 404 -3.18 7.51 4.71
CA MET A 404 -3.89 8.45 3.84
C MET A 404 -2.92 9.44 3.18
N VAL A 405 -3.27 9.92 2.01
CA VAL A 405 -2.39 10.77 1.17
C VAL A 405 -1.87 12.02 1.88
N HIS A 406 -2.64 12.63 2.79
CA HIS A 406 -2.17 13.81 3.55
C HIS A 406 -1.04 13.49 4.53
N GLN A 407 -0.80 12.22 4.82
CA GLN A 407 0.28 11.80 5.72
C GLN A 407 1.63 11.65 5.00
N ILE A 408 1.64 11.68 3.66
CA ILE A 408 2.87 11.50 2.85
C ILE A 408 3.96 12.50 3.24
N PRO A 409 3.73 13.81 3.30
CA PRO A 409 4.78 14.76 3.67
C PRO A 409 5.32 14.55 5.09
N ARG A 410 4.46 14.15 6.03
CA ARG A 410 4.89 13.83 7.40
C ARG A 410 5.76 12.58 7.46
N PHE A 411 5.49 11.60 6.59
CA PHE A 411 6.36 10.44 6.42
C PHE A 411 7.71 10.85 5.83
N MET A 412 7.73 11.74 4.83
CA MET A 412 8.95 12.29 4.24
C MET A 412 9.80 13.03 5.28
N MET A 413 9.18 13.85 6.13
CA MET A 413 9.87 14.57 7.22
C MET A 413 10.64 13.64 8.15
N LYS A 414 10.12 12.44 8.44
CA LYS A 414 10.81 11.43 9.26
C LYS A 414 12.09 10.90 8.60
N GLY A 415 12.18 10.95 7.27
CA GLY A 415 13.36 10.57 6.50
C GLY A 415 14.44 11.64 6.45
N LEU A 416 14.12 12.90 6.81
CA LEU A 416 15.04 14.05 6.80
C LEU A 416 15.63 14.24 8.21
N GLN A 417 16.59 13.38 8.58
CA GLN A 417 17.16 13.34 9.94
C GLN A 417 18.43 14.17 10.09
N SER A 418 19.11 14.49 8.99
CA SER A 418 20.40 15.17 9.00
C SER A 418 20.38 16.49 8.24
N PRO A 419 21.15 17.49 8.68
CA PRO A 419 21.36 18.70 7.89
C PRO A 419 21.94 18.34 6.51
N GLY A 420 21.23 18.71 5.45
CA GLY A 420 21.62 18.38 4.07
C GLY A 420 20.82 17.27 3.42
N ASP A 421 19.99 16.55 4.17
CA ASP A 421 19.03 15.60 3.60
C ASP A 421 18.04 16.31 2.67
N ARG A 422 17.70 15.65 1.56
CA ARG A 422 16.83 16.20 0.52
C ARG A 422 15.72 15.22 0.19
N ALA A 423 14.49 15.71 0.01
CA ALA A 423 13.36 14.90 -0.42
C ALA A 423 12.58 15.56 -1.55
N ALA A 424 12.12 14.74 -2.49
CA ALA A 424 11.27 15.16 -3.59
C ALA A 424 10.01 14.31 -3.65
N LEU A 425 8.84 14.96 -3.73
CA LEU A 425 7.55 14.34 -3.94
C LEU A 425 7.05 14.65 -5.34
N ILE A 426 6.76 13.60 -6.11
CA ILE A 426 6.13 13.68 -7.42
C ILE A 426 4.70 13.20 -7.30
N ILE A 427 3.72 14.06 -7.47
CA ILE A 427 2.30 13.70 -7.56
C ILE A 427 1.91 13.62 -9.04
N ILE A 428 1.47 12.43 -9.45
CA ILE A 428 0.94 12.20 -10.80
C ILE A 428 -0.59 12.23 -10.67
N ASP A 429 -1.19 13.31 -11.14
CA ASP A 429 -2.63 13.60 -11.05
C ASP A 429 -3.47 12.50 -11.70
N GLY A 430 -4.35 11.88 -10.91
CA GLY A 430 -5.28 10.87 -11.40
C GLY A 430 -4.68 9.49 -11.69
N LEU A 431 -3.46 9.18 -11.24
CA LEU A 431 -2.80 7.89 -11.50
C LEU A 431 -3.41 6.77 -10.63
N SER A 432 -4.12 5.84 -11.23
CA SER A 432 -4.60 4.63 -10.56
C SER A 432 -3.51 3.56 -10.42
N PHE A 433 -3.77 2.55 -9.57
CA PHE A 433 -2.76 1.53 -9.27
C PHE A 433 -2.43 0.63 -10.46
N ASP A 434 -3.41 0.29 -11.30
CA ASP A 434 -3.21 -0.49 -12.53
C ASP A 434 -2.35 0.28 -13.56
N GLN A 435 -2.56 1.59 -13.68
CA GLN A 435 -1.73 2.47 -14.49
C GLN A 435 -0.30 2.54 -13.96
N TRP A 436 -0.13 2.60 -12.63
CA TRP A 436 1.20 2.52 -12.01
C TRP A 436 1.94 1.22 -12.35
N ILE A 437 1.27 0.07 -12.38
CA ILE A 437 1.89 -1.19 -12.80
C ILE A 437 2.49 -1.09 -14.20
N ILE A 438 1.78 -0.45 -15.14
CA ILE A 438 2.28 -0.19 -16.49
C ILE A 438 3.50 0.73 -16.47
N VAL A 439 3.40 1.87 -15.77
CA VAL A 439 4.49 2.86 -15.65
C VAL A 439 5.72 2.21 -15.00
N ARG A 440 5.54 1.47 -13.91
CA ARG A 440 6.63 0.75 -13.23
C ARG A 440 7.34 -0.22 -14.16
N GLY A 441 6.59 -0.99 -14.97
CA GLY A 441 7.17 -1.92 -15.93
C GLY A 441 8.06 -1.24 -16.98
N VAL A 442 7.65 -0.07 -17.45
CA VAL A 442 8.46 0.75 -18.38
C VAL A 442 9.68 1.33 -17.67
N LEU A 443 9.48 1.90 -16.47
CA LEU A 443 10.58 2.48 -15.68
C LEU A 443 11.65 1.44 -15.30
N GLN A 444 11.29 0.22 -14.97
CA GLN A 444 12.25 -0.86 -14.67
C GLN A 444 13.18 -1.16 -15.86
N ASN A 445 12.66 -1.06 -17.09
CA ASN A 445 13.48 -1.21 -18.30
C ASN A 445 14.37 0.02 -18.58
N GLN A 446 13.87 1.23 -18.32
CA GLN A 446 14.60 2.48 -18.52
C GLN A 446 15.63 2.75 -17.43
N LEU A 447 15.39 2.25 -16.22
CA LEU A 447 16.16 2.47 -15.00
C LEU A 447 16.53 1.14 -14.32
N PRO A 448 17.38 0.29 -14.94
CA PRO A 448 17.68 -1.05 -14.41
C PRO A 448 18.35 -1.05 -13.04
N ASN A 449 19.04 0.05 -12.68
CA ASN A 449 19.73 0.23 -11.40
C ASN A 449 18.84 0.92 -10.34
N TYR A 450 17.52 0.89 -10.50
CA TYR A 450 16.58 1.48 -9.56
C TYR A 450 15.57 0.46 -9.10
N LYS A 451 15.16 0.57 -7.84
CA LYS A 451 14.12 -0.22 -7.22
C LYS A 451 12.94 0.68 -6.84
N PHE A 452 11.73 0.24 -7.14
CA PHE A 452 10.49 0.96 -6.87
C PHE A 452 9.71 0.22 -5.79
N HIS A 453 9.85 0.64 -4.52
CA HIS A 453 9.09 0.09 -3.41
C HIS A 453 7.69 0.66 -3.45
N SER A 454 6.74 -0.14 -3.89
CA SER A 454 5.35 0.29 -4.11
C SER A 454 4.45 -0.24 -3.01
N THR A 455 3.74 0.66 -2.34
CA THR A 455 2.65 0.39 -1.40
C THR A 455 1.42 1.18 -1.80
N GLY A 456 0.30 1.04 -1.08
CA GLY A 456 -0.91 1.81 -1.31
C GLY A 456 -1.16 2.83 -0.21
N THR A 457 -1.92 3.87 -0.54
CA THR A 457 -2.44 4.86 0.42
C THR A 457 -3.85 5.29 0.01
N PHE A 458 -4.66 5.74 0.98
CA PHE A 458 -6.04 6.13 0.73
C PHE A 458 -6.14 7.60 0.35
N ALA A 459 -6.81 7.89 -0.75
CA ALA A 459 -7.22 9.24 -1.14
C ALA A 459 -8.35 9.77 -0.23
N TRP A 460 -8.55 11.09 -0.22
CA TRP A 460 -9.73 11.69 0.39
C TRP A 460 -10.98 11.47 -0.46
N ILE A 461 -12.09 11.19 0.22
CA ILE A 461 -13.41 11.06 -0.41
C ILE A 461 -14.22 12.35 -0.15
N PRO A 462 -14.76 12.95 -1.22
CA PRO A 462 -14.75 12.55 -2.64
C PRO A 462 -13.36 12.59 -3.25
N THR A 463 -13.09 11.66 -4.16
CA THR A 463 -11.80 11.50 -4.85
C THR A 463 -11.61 12.58 -5.92
N LEU A 464 -11.62 13.83 -5.47
CA LEU A 464 -11.47 15.03 -6.28
C LEU A 464 -10.09 15.65 -6.08
N THR A 465 -9.51 16.15 -7.16
CA THR A 465 -8.20 16.79 -7.17
C THR A 465 -8.08 17.90 -6.12
N SER A 466 -9.11 18.79 -6.03
CA SER A 466 -9.11 19.90 -5.07
C SER A 466 -9.18 19.46 -3.61
N VAL A 467 -9.68 18.26 -3.32
CA VAL A 467 -9.75 17.69 -1.97
C VAL A 467 -8.46 16.95 -1.63
N SER A 468 -8.11 15.95 -2.41
CA SER A 468 -6.99 15.04 -2.11
C SER A 468 -5.64 15.69 -2.31
N ARG A 469 -5.40 16.38 -3.44
CA ARG A 469 -4.08 16.92 -3.74
C ARG A 469 -3.71 18.08 -2.83
N GLN A 470 -4.65 18.95 -2.51
CA GLN A 470 -4.41 19.97 -1.52
C GLN A 470 -4.13 19.39 -0.12
N SER A 471 -4.81 18.30 0.25
CA SER A 471 -4.52 17.58 1.51
C SER A 471 -3.08 17.07 1.56
N ILE A 472 -2.56 16.55 0.44
CA ILE A 472 -1.15 16.15 0.34
C ILE A 472 -0.24 17.34 0.64
N PHE A 473 -0.41 18.44 -0.09
CA PHE A 473 0.48 19.58 0.05
C PHE A 473 0.28 20.37 1.37
N ALA A 474 -0.90 20.26 1.99
CA ALA A 474 -1.15 20.80 3.33
C ALA A 474 -0.60 19.89 4.46
N GLY A 475 -0.38 18.60 4.20
CA GLY A 475 -0.07 17.62 5.24
C GLY A 475 -1.18 17.46 6.30
N LYS A 476 -2.41 17.89 5.98
CA LYS A 476 -3.54 18.01 6.92
C LYS A 476 -4.85 17.55 6.24
N PRO A 477 -5.84 17.07 7.03
CA PRO A 477 -7.20 16.83 6.54
C PRO A 477 -7.85 18.07 5.92
N PRO A 478 -8.79 17.91 4.96
CA PRO A 478 -9.43 19.03 4.24
C PRO A 478 -10.14 20.04 5.15
N MET A 479 -10.65 19.63 6.29
CA MET A 479 -11.32 20.48 7.27
C MET A 479 -10.43 21.64 7.78
N PHE A 480 -9.10 21.57 7.64
CA PHE A 480 -8.17 22.61 8.06
C PHE A 480 -7.86 23.68 7.01
N PHE A 481 -8.41 23.54 5.79
CA PHE A 481 -8.29 24.54 4.73
C PHE A 481 -9.64 24.77 3.99
N PRO A 482 -10.74 25.08 4.70
CA PRO A 482 -12.10 25.11 4.17
C PRO A 482 -12.28 26.08 3.00
N ASP A 483 -11.57 27.20 3.02
CA ASP A 483 -11.67 28.22 1.96
C ASP A 483 -10.93 27.84 0.67
N ARG A 484 -10.06 26.82 0.71
CA ARG A 484 -9.20 26.41 -0.41
C ARG A 484 -9.62 25.08 -1.06
N ILE A 485 -10.61 24.38 -0.49
CA ILE A 485 -11.03 23.06 -0.97
C ILE A 485 -11.71 23.08 -2.35
N TRP A 486 -12.05 24.28 -2.84
CA TRP A 486 -12.85 24.47 -4.04
C TRP A 486 -12.03 24.47 -5.34
N ASP A 487 -10.75 24.74 -5.28
CA ASP A 487 -9.84 24.78 -6.42
C ASP A 487 -8.44 24.26 -6.05
N THR A 488 -7.49 24.31 -6.96
CA THR A 488 -6.10 23.85 -6.75
C THR A 488 -5.06 24.98 -6.71
N ASN A 489 -5.49 26.24 -6.61
CA ASN A 489 -4.58 27.39 -6.67
C ASN A 489 -3.76 27.57 -5.39
N GLY A 490 -4.18 26.95 -4.29
CA GLY A 490 -3.53 27.06 -2.98
C GLY A 490 -2.35 26.13 -2.73
N GLU A 491 -2.07 25.17 -3.62
CA GLU A 491 -1.12 24.08 -3.38
C GLU A 491 0.31 24.56 -3.02
N SER A 492 0.86 25.52 -3.75
CA SER A 492 2.20 26.08 -3.47
C SER A 492 2.27 26.75 -2.09
N THR A 493 1.23 27.47 -1.71
CA THR A 493 1.16 28.14 -0.41
C THR A 493 1.06 27.11 0.73
N LEU A 494 0.23 26.09 0.56
CA LEU A 494 0.07 25.01 1.54
C LEU A 494 1.37 24.22 1.71
N TRP A 495 2.07 23.93 0.62
CA TRP A 495 3.38 23.27 0.65
C TRP A 495 4.43 24.10 1.37
N SER A 496 4.54 25.39 1.06
CA SER A 496 5.47 26.29 1.74
C SER A 496 5.16 26.40 3.23
N GLN A 497 3.88 26.55 3.60
CA GLN A 497 3.46 26.63 5.00
C GLN A 497 3.79 25.35 5.78
N LEU A 498 3.51 24.17 5.20
CA LEU A 498 3.78 22.89 5.82
C LEU A 498 5.27 22.73 6.19
N TRP A 499 6.17 23.08 5.27
CA TRP A 499 7.60 22.91 5.50
C TRP A 499 8.19 24.06 6.35
N ALA A 500 7.63 25.26 6.26
CA ALA A 500 7.98 26.36 7.18
C ALA A 500 7.59 26.01 8.63
N ASP A 501 6.41 25.42 8.86
CA ASP A 501 5.98 24.91 10.17
C ASP A 501 6.93 23.80 10.69
N ALA A 502 7.57 23.04 9.80
CA ALA A 502 8.60 22.05 10.12
C ALA A 502 10.01 22.63 10.30
N GLY A 503 10.19 23.96 10.17
CA GLY A 503 11.45 24.67 10.40
C GLY A 503 12.32 24.88 9.16
N PHE A 504 11.84 24.63 7.96
CA PHE A 504 12.56 24.91 6.71
C PHE A 504 12.35 26.36 6.29
N ALA A 505 13.40 27.02 5.81
CA ALA A 505 13.32 28.37 5.25
C ALA A 505 12.75 28.32 3.82
N ASP A 506 12.07 29.39 3.37
CA ASP A 506 11.45 29.47 2.04
C ASP A 506 12.43 29.13 0.90
N ILE A 507 13.70 29.47 1.02
CA ILE A 507 14.74 29.16 0.02
C ILE A 507 15.05 27.64 -0.08
N GLN A 508 14.61 26.86 0.90
CA GLN A 508 14.79 25.41 0.94
C GLN A 508 13.60 24.67 0.35
N ILE A 509 12.52 25.37 0.02
CA ILE A 509 11.24 24.80 -0.37
C ILE A 509 10.96 25.15 -1.83
N TYR A 510 10.62 24.14 -2.63
CA TYR A 510 10.25 24.33 -4.03
C TYR A 510 8.94 23.60 -4.35
N TYR A 511 8.09 24.27 -5.09
CA TYR A 511 6.86 23.68 -5.64
C TYR A 511 6.71 24.05 -7.10
N ARG A 512 6.31 23.07 -7.94
CA ARG A 512 5.99 23.33 -9.33
C ARG A 512 4.93 22.38 -9.87
N ARG A 513 3.91 22.94 -10.53
CA ARG A 513 2.98 22.18 -11.37
C ARG A 513 3.54 22.12 -12.80
N MET A 514 3.76 20.90 -13.29
CA MET A 514 4.29 20.62 -14.62
C MET A 514 3.12 20.40 -15.56
N THR A 515 2.80 21.41 -16.34
CA THR A 515 1.81 21.28 -17.42
C THR A 515 2.40 20.50 -18.60
N ALA A 516 1.54 19.91 -19.46
CA ALA A 516 1.75 18.87 -20.49
C ALA A 516 3.02 18.92 -21.37
N GLU A 517 3.80 19.97 -21.29
CA GLU A 517 5.07 20.08 -21.99
C GLU A 517 6.23 19.75 -21.04
N PHE A 518 6.56 18.48 -20.90
CA PHE A 518 7.84 18.01 -20.34
C PHE A 518 9.07 18.56 -21.11
N ALA A 519 8.86 19.26 -22.22
CA ALA A 519 9.90 19.88 -23.03
C ALA A 519 10.80 20.90 -22.31
N LYS A 520 10.67 21.04 -20.97
CA LYS A 520 11.45 21.98 -20.15
C LYS A 520 12.03 21.34 -18.89
N ILE A 521 12.45 20.04 -18.96
CA ILE A 521 13.25 19.41 -17.89
C ILE A 521 14.47 20.26 -17.59
N ASP A 522 15.10 20.86 -18.61
CA ASP A 522 16.26 21.77 -18.47
C ASP A 522 16.01 22.92 -17.48
N ARG A 523 14.79 23.47 -17.45
CA ARG A 523 14.43 24.51 -16.46
C ARG A 523 14.25 23.97 -15.04
N ILE A 524 13.79 22.73 -14.91
CA ILE A 524 13.68 22.06 -13.61
C ILE A 524 15.07 21.71 -13.11
N GLU A 525 15.99 21.30 -14.00
CA GLU A 525 17.38 20.99 -13.64
C GLU A 525 18.07 22.17 -12.96
N GLU A 526 17.91 23.36 -13.52
CA GLU A 526 18.45 24.59 -12.90
C GLU A 526 17.91 24.80 -11.49
N ASP A 527 16.58 24.69 -11.31
CA ASP A 527 15.93 24.92 -10.04
C ASP A 527 16.30 23.89 -8.98
N VAL A 528 16.18 22.57 -9.29
CA VAL A 528 16.39 21.47 -8.31
C VAL A 528 17.86 21.23 -7.98
N SER A 529 18.78 21.76 -8.80
CA SER A 529 20.22 21.65 -8.56
C SER A 529 20.75 22.70 -7.59
N LEU A 530 19.91 23.66 -7.13
CA LEU A 530 20.33 24.69 -6.17
C LEU A 530 20.78 24.07 -4.84
N PRO A 531 21.98 24.40 -4.34
CA PRO A 531 22.55 23.78 -3.14
C PRO A 531 21.73 23.95 -1.87
N LYS A 532 20.95 25.03 -1.78
CA LYS A 532 20.15 25.36 -0.58
C LYS A 532 18.78 24.67 -0.57
N LEU A 533 18.36 24.10 -1.68
CA LEU A 533 17.04 23.46 -1.80
C LEU A 533 17.04 22.12 -1.09
N SER A 534 16.08 21.87 -0.21
CA SER A 534 15.95 20.64 0.57
C SER A 534 14.70 19.85 0.21
N VAL A 535 13.58 20.53 -0.08
CA VAL A 535 12.28 19.89 -0.31
C VAL A 535 11.66 20.35 -1.59
N VAL A 536 11.26 19.38 -2.41
CA VAL A 536 10.68 19.60 -3.75
C VAL A 536 9.32 18.94 -3.84
N GLY A 537 8.29 19.70 -4.23
CA GLY A 537 6.95 19.22 -4.57
C GLY A 537 6.69 19.43 -6.07
N LEU A 538 6.40 18.35 -6.79
CA LEU A 538 6.12 18.39 -8.21
C LEU A 538 4.76 17.76 -8.50
N VAL A 539 4.00 18.36 -9.42
CA VAL A 539 2.72 17.83 -9.91
C VAL A 539 2.81 17.59 -11.42
N ILE A 540 2.44 16.40 -11.85
CA ILE A 540 2.35 16.00 -13.27
C ILE A 540 0.89 15.75 -13.60
N ASP A 541 0.26 16.58 -14.44
CA ASP A 541 -1.16 16.51 -14.80
C ASP A 541 -1.47 15.69 -16.07
N LYS A 542 -0.50 14.89 -16.52
CA LYS A 542 -0.60 14.22 -17.82
C LYS A 542 -1.67 13.13 -17.84
N ILE A 543 -1.77 12.34 -16.77
CA ILE A 543 -2.71 11.21 -16.70
C ILE A 543 -4.15 11.71 -16.63
N ASP A 544 -4.42 12.73 -15.80
CA ASP A 544 -5.71 13.38 -15.73
C ASP A 544 -6.17 13.96 -17.09
N LYS A 545 -5.26 14.61 -17.81
CA LYS A 545 -5.53 15.09 -19.19
C LYS A 545 -5.83 13.97 -20.18
N ILE A 546 -5.13 12.85 -20.12
CA ILE A 546 -5.41 11.67 -20.94
C ILE A 546 -6.82 11.14 -20.60
N MET A 547 -7.16 11.07 -19.31
CA MET A 547 -8.43 10.58 -18.81
C MET A 547 -9.62 11.39 -19.37
N HIS A 548 -9.57 12.72 -19.26
CA HIS A 548 -10.65 13.60 -19.74
C HIS A 548 -10.88 13.57 -21.26
N GLY A 549 -9.92 13.07 -22.03
CA GLY A 549 -10.04 12.85 -23.49
C GLY A 549 -10.30 11.39 -23.90
N MET A 550 -10.51 10.47 -22.94
CA MET A 550 -10.52 9.04 -23.21
C MET A 550 -11.88 8.52 -23.65
N GLU A 551 -12.00 8.15 -24.94
CA GLU A 551 -13.19 7.51 -25.52
C GLU A 551 -13.08 5.98 -25.61
N LEU A 552 -11.86 5.43 -25.50
CA LEU A 552 -11.58 4.00 -25.68
C LEU A 552 -11.61 3.20 -24.35
N GLY A 553 -12.17 3.79 -23.29
CA GLY A 553 -12.30 3.16 -21.98
C GLY A 553 -10.96 2.82 -21.32
N THR A 554 -10.98 1.88 -20.38
CA THR A 554 -9.81 1.48 -19.59
C THR A 554 -8.66 0.93 -20.47
N ALA A 555 -8.97 0.13 -21.48
CA ALA A 555 -7.93 -0.42 -22.37
C ALA A 555 -7.17 0.68 -23.13
N GLY A 556 -7.91 1.68 -23.64
CA GLY A 556 -7.32 2.85 -24.28
C GLY A 556 -6.47 3.67 -23.31
N MET A 557 -6.96 3.85 -22.08
CA MET A 557 -6.25 4.54 -21.00
C MET A 557 -4.90 3.89 -20.70
N LEU A 558 -4.85 2.56 -20.46
CA LEU A 558 -3.62 1.83 -20.19
C LEU A 558 -2.61 1.92 -21.33
N ASN A 559 -3.08 1.89 -22.59
CA ASN A 559 -2.22 2.06 -23.76
C ASN A 559 -1.61 3.46 -23.84
N GLN A 560 -2.41 4.50 -23.62
CA GLN A 560 -1.94 5.89 -23.61
C GLN A 560 -0.94 6.17 -22.49
N VAL A 561 -1.19 5.60 -21.30
CA VAL A 561 -0.28 5.68 -20.14
C VAL A 561 1.05 5.00 -20.47
N ARG A 562 1.03 3.83 -21.13
CA ARG A 562 2.27 3.16 -21.59
C ARG A 562 3.04 4.04 -22.57
N GLN A 563 2.37 4.59 -23.60
CA GLN A 563 3.00 5.47 -24.57
C GLN A 563 3.64 6.71 -23.91
N TRP A 564 2.98 7.30 -22.92
CA TRP A 564 3.55 8.39 -22.15
C TRP A 564 4.80 7.96 -21.36
N ALA A 565 4.75 6.84 -20.67
CA ALA A 565 5.89 6.32 -19.89
C ALA A 565 7.08 5.98 -20.81
N ASP A 566 6.82 5.43 -22.00
CA ASP A 566 7.85 5.07 -22.99
C ASP A 566 8.64 6.30 -23.52
N GLN A 567 8.08 7.54 -23.42
CA GLN A 567 8.80 8.78 -23.76
C GLN A 567 10.02 9.02 -22.88
N GLY A 568 10.07 8.43 -21.69
CA GLY A 568 11.24 8.45 -20.80
C GLY A 568 11.40 9.72 -19.97
N ASP A 569 10.46 10.66 -20.05
CA ASP A 569 10.58 11.93 -19.32
C ASP A 569 10.49 11.74 -17.79
N LEU A 570 9.63 10.84 -17.32
CA LEU A 570 9.56 10.50 -15.89
C LEU A 570 10.87 9.84 -15.41
N ALA A 571 11.47 8.97 -16.23
CA ALA A 571 12.76 8.35 -15.92
C ALA A 571 13.87 9.40 -15.82
N LYS A 572 13.95 10.36 -16.74
CA LYS A 572 14.90 11.47 -16.70
C LYS A 572 14.72 12.33 -15.45
N LEU A 573 13.46 12.63 -15.05
CA LEU A 573 13.16 13.37 -13.84
C LEU A 573 13.64 12.64 -12.58
N ILE A 574 13.39 11.34 -12.47
CA ILE A 574 13.86 10.51 -11.36
C ILE A 574 15.39 10.51 -11.31
N GLN A 575 16.07 10.34 -12.45
CA GLN A 575 17.54 10.38 -12.54
C GLN A 575 18.08 11.74 -12.11
N LEU A 576 17.46 12.84 -12.54
CA LEU A 576 17.86 14.19 -12.17
C LEU A 576 17.76 14.41 -10.66
N LEU A 577 16.65 14.04 -10.04
CA LEU A 577 16.44 14.19 -8.61
C LEU A 577 17.42 13.32 -7.80
N THR A 578 17.59 12.05 -8.18
CA THR A 578 18.51 11.15 -7.48
C THR A 578 19.99 11.53 -7.67
N LYS A 579 20.37 12.09 -8.83
CA LYS A 579 21.70 12.67 -9.07
C LYS A 579 21.98 13.84 -8.11
N ASN A 580 20.95 14.62 -7.79
CA ASN A 580 21.01 15.73 -6.82
C ASN A 580 20.73 15.28 -5.37
N GLN A 581 20.86 13.98 -5.08
CA GLN A 581 20.74 13.37 -3.75
C GLN A 581 19.36 13.51 -3.09
N TYR A 582 18.30 13.75 -3.86
CA TYR A 582 16.95 13.69 -3.31
C TYR A 582 16.50 12.24 -3.07
N GLN A 583 15.93 12.00 -1.91
CA GLN A 583 15.08 10.84 -1.68
C GLN A 583 13.76 11.05 -2.43
N VAL A 584 13.49 10.23 -3.44
CA VAL A 584 12.35 10.45 -4.35
C VAL A 584 11.16 9.61 -3.92
N TYR A 585 10.02 10.27 -3.79
CA TYR A 585 8.71 9.67 -3.54
C TYR A 585 7.77 10.00 -4.69
N ILE A 586 6.94 9.03 -5.08
CA ILE A 586 5.92 9.20 -6.12
C ILE A 586 4.58 8.76 -5.55
N SER A 587 3.51 9.51 -5.83
CA SER A 587 2.15 9.13 -5.46
C SER A 587 1.13 9.75 -6.41
N SER A 588 -0.15 9.52 -6.12
CA SER A 588 -1.28 10.17 -6.76
C SER A 588 -2.20 10.79 -5.72
N ASP A 589 -3.04 11.70 -6.14
CA ASP A 589 -4.08 12.30 -5.33
C ASP A 589 -5.39 11.49 -5.36
N HIS A 590 -5.70 10.83 -6.47
CA HIS A 590 -6.79 9.88 -6.67
C HIS A 590 -6.50 8.99 -7.88
N GLY A 591 -7.27 7.91 -8.01
CA GLY A 591 -7.29 7.13 -9.24
C GLY A 591 -8.49 7.45 -10.12
N ASN A 592 -8.80 6.57 -11.07
CA ASN A 592 -9.89 6.73 -12.01
C ASN A 592 -10.50 5.38 -12.41
N ILE A 593 -11.72 5.40 -12.94
CA ILE A 593 -12.42 4.22 -13.48
C ILE A 593 -13.18 4.55 -14.76
N GLU A 594 -13.45 3.53 -15.54
CA GLU A 594 -14.48 3.59 -16.57
C GLU A 594 -15.86 3.45 -15.95
N ALA A 595 -16.76 4.41 -16.25
CA ALA A 595 -18.11 4.45 -15.73
C ALA A 595 -19.14 4.70 -16.84
N THR A 596 -20.38 4.29 -16.56
CA THR A 596 -21.52 4.51 -17.47
C THR A 596 -22.44 5.58 -16.90
N GLY A 597 -22.85 6.52 -17.74
CA GLY A 597 -23.77 7.58 -17.38
C GLY A 597 -25.16 7.06 -17.00
N PHE A 598 -25.69 7.49 -15.85
CA PHE A 598 -27.06 7.17 -15.40
C PHE A 598 -27.98 8.40 -15.38
N GLY A 599 -27.51 9.52 -15.88
CA GLY A 599 -28.22 10.77 -15.99
C GLY A 599 -27.43 11.94 -15.43
N ARG A 600 -27.70 13.13 -15.91
CA ARG A 600 -27.08 14.36 -15.41
C ARG A 600 -28.09 15.13 -14.57
N PRO A 601 -27.81 15.43 -13.30
CA PRO A 601 -28.66 16.28 -12.50
C PRO A 601 -28.77 17.68 -13.13
N ASP A 602 -30.02 18.18 -13.25
CA ASP A 602 -30.31 19.56 -13.64
C ASP A 602 -30.47 20.40 -12.37
N GLU A 603 -29.34 20.82 -11.81
CA GLU A 603 -29.25 21.46 -10.50
C GLU A 603 -29.28 22.99 -10.60
N GLY A 604 -29.25 23.57 -11.82
CA GLY A 604 -29.05 25.01 -11.98
C GLY A 604 -27.80 25.49 -11.27
N ALA A 605 -27.93 26.43 -10.33
CA ALA A 605 -26.82 27.00 -9.54
C ALA A 605 -26.68 26.34 -8.14
N THR A 606 -27.37 25.22 -7.85
CA THR A 606 -27.45 24.67 -6.49
C THR A 606 -26.27 23.79 -6.07
N ALA A 607 -25.48 23.30 -7.03
CA ALA A 607 -24.25 22.54 -6.73
C ALA A 607 -23.02 23.43 -6.82
N ASP A 608 -22.20 23.44 -5.77
CA ASP A 608 -20.97 24.22 -5.71
C ASP A 608 -19.85 23.61 -6.59
N LEU A 609 -19.79 22.27 -6.69
CA LEU A 609 -18.85 21.55 -7.53
C LEU A 609 -19.55 20.41 -8.29
N ARG A 610 -19.22 20.24 -9.59
CA ARG A 610 -19.89 19.33 -10.52
C ARG A 610 -18.89 18.40 -11.21
N GLY A 611 -18.36 17.42 -10.46
CA GLY A 611 -17.57 16.34 -11.05
C GLY A 611 -18.43 15.25 -11.71
N GLU A 612 -17.85 14.39 -12.52
CA GLU A 612 -18.60 13.31 -13.18
C GLU A 612 -19.12 12.27 -12.18
N ARG A 613 -18.41 12.01 -11.08
CA ARG A 613 -18.81 11.04 -10.07
C ARG A 613 -19.18 11.65 -8.70
N ALA A 614 -18.95 12.95 -8.53
CA ALA A 614 -19.28 13.67 -7.30
C ALA A 614 -20.02 14.98 -7.58
N ARG A 615 -21.00 15.30 -6.74
CA ARG A 615 -21.69 16.57 -6.65
C ARG A 615 -21.56 17.09 -5.23
N ILE A 616 -21.23 18.35 -5.06
CA ILE A 616 -21.05 18.96 -3.75
C ILE A 616 -22.10 20.00 -3.51
N TYR A 617 -22.78 19.90 -2.38
CA TYR A 617 -23.87 20.80 -1.98
C TYR A 617 -23.48 21.56 -0.71
N PRO A 618 -23.95 22.82 -0.55
CA PRO A 618 -23.64 23.62 0.62
C PRO A 618 -24.41 23.20 1.88
N ASN A 619 -25.46 22.40 1.73
CA ASN A 619 -26.24 21.87 2.85
C ASN A 619 -26.93 20.54 2.50
N ASP A 620 -27.34 19.83 3.55
CA ASP A 620 -27.91 18.50 3.45
C ASP A 620 -29.25 18.47 2.73
N SER A 621 -30.07 19.51 2.91
CA SER A 621 -31.41 19.58 2.29
C SER A 621 -31.35 19.63 0.77
N LEU A 622 -30.42 20.40 0.21
CA LEU A 622 -30.22 20.46 -1.24
C LEU A 622 -29.66 19.12 -1.79
N ARG A 623 -28.76 18.46 -1.05
CA ARG A 623 -28.27 17.13 -1.39
C ARG A 623 -29.42 16.13 -1.45
N ALA A 624 -30.28 16.10 -0.43
CA ALA A 624 -31.41 15.18 -0.31
C ALA A 624 -32.38 15.31 -1.49
N ILE A 625 -32.68 16.53 -1.94
CA ILE A 625 -33.60 16.78 -3.10
C ILE A 625 -33.07 16.11 -4.37
N VAL A 626 -31.75 16.15 -4.59
CA VAL A 626 -31.13 15.52 -5.75
C VAL A 626 -31.03 14.00 -5.55
N LYS A 627 -30.74 13.55 -4.34
CA LYS A 627 -30.70 12.12 -3.98
C LYS A 627 -32.05 11.45 -4.27
N ASP A 628 -33.19 12.11 -4.00
CA ASP A 628 -34.51 11.56 -4.30
C ASP A 628 -34.74 11.30 -5.80
N LYS A 629 -34.15 12.14 -6.67
CA LYS A 629 -34.19 11.97 -8.13
C LYS A 629 -33.18 10.96 -8.65
N PHE A 630 -32.09 10.78 -7.94
CA PHE A 630 -30.97 9.89 -8.26
C PHE A 630 -30.78 8.88 -7.13
N SER A 631 -31.78 8.05 -6.89
CA SER A 631 -31.88 7.14 -5.73
C SER A 631 -30.71 6.16 -5.60
N GLU A 632 -30.03 5.84 -6.69
CA GLU A 632 -28.84 4.97 -6.68
C GLU A 632 -27.56 5.68 -6.19
N SER A 633 -27.55 7.04 -6.08
CA SER A 633 -26.38 7.77 -5.60
C SER A 633 -26.14 7.54 -4.09
N ILE A 634 -24.97 7.88 -3.61
CA ILE A 634 -24.53 7.67 -2.22
C ILE A 634 -24.38 9.03 -1.53
N GLU A 635 -25.12 9.23 -0.44
CA GLU A 635 -24.86 10.34 0.47
C GLU A 635 -23.63 10.02 1.31
N TRP A 636 -22.54 10.75 1.06
CA TRP A 636 -21.32 10.55 1.81
C TRP A 636 -21.27 11.44 3.06
N LYS A 637 -20.92 10.86 4.20
CA LYS A 637 -20.71 11.62 5.44
C LYS A 637 -19.48 12.53 5.30
N PRO A 638 -19.54 13.81 5.69
CA PRO A 638 -18.41 14.74 5.52
C PRO A 638 -17.31 14.54 6.56
N VAL A 639 -16.79 13.33 6.67
CA VAL A 639 -15.71 12.98 7.60
C VAL A 639 -14.40 13.66 7.16
N GLY A 640 -13.84 14.50 8.03
CA GLY A 640 -12.61 15.24 7.74
C GLY A 640 -12.74 16.36 6.69
N LEU A 641 -13.98 16.64 6.26
CA LEU A 641 -14.34 17.71 5.32
C LEU A 641 -14.88 18.94 6.07
N PRO A 642 -14.91 20.14 5.44
CA PRO A 642 -15.56 21.31 6.00
C PRO A 642 -17.06 21.08 6.27
N ALA A 643 -17.62 21.80 7.25
CA ALA A 643 -19.00 21.63 7.70
C ALA A 643 -20.08 21.93 6.62
N ASN A 644 -19.73 22.74 5.61
CA ASN A 644 -20.61 23.10 4.48
C ASN A 644 -20.31 22.30 3.20
N TYR A 645 -19.70 21.11 3.32
CA TYR A 645 -19.27 20.31 2.18
C TYR A 645 -20.00 18.96 2.18
N TYR A 646 -21.15 18.89 1.48
CA TYR A 646 -22.04 17.73 1.46
C TYR A 646 -21.94 16.95 0.14
N PRO A 647 -21.11 15.88 0.07
CA PRO A 647 -20.97 15.11 -1.15
C PRO A 647 -22.16 14.19 -1.43
N LEU A 648 -22.59 14.17 -2.71
CA LEU A 648 -23.40 13.13 -3.30
C LEU A 648 -22.58 12.42 -4.37
N LEU A 649 -22.37 11.11 -4.21
CA LEU A 649 -21.47 10.32 -5.04
C LEU A 649 -22.26 9.37 -5.94
N ALA A 650 -21.78 9.16 -7.16
CA ALA A 650 -22.30 8.12 -8.04
C ALA A 650 -21.95 6.74 -7.49
N ALA A 651 -22.94 5.84 -7.41
CA ALA A 651 -22.75 4.49 -6.91
C ALA A 651 -22.05 3.59 -7.94
N ASN A 652 -21.45 2.55 -7.47
CA ASN A 652 -20.83 1.52 -8.32
C ASN A 652 -19.95 2.15 -9.43
N ARG A 653 -20.11 1.67 -10.67
CA ARG A 653 -19.41 2.19 -11.86
C ARG A 653 -20.31 3.07 -12.73
N THR A 654 -21.05 3.99 -12.08
CA THR A 654 -21.91 4.96 -12.75
C THR A 654 -21.34 6.38 -12.64
N ALA A 655 -21.84 7.30 -13.49
CA ALA A 655 -21.41 8.69 -13.49
C ALA A 655 -22.61 9.64 -13.73
N PHE A 656 -22.57 10.85 -13.17
CA PHE A 656 -23.53 11.94 -13.39
C PHE A 656 -23.34 12.61 -14.75
N VAL A 657 -23.28 11.80 -15.80
CA VAL A 657 -23.19 12.24 -17.19
C VAL A 657 -24.41 11.74 -17.97
N GLN A 658 -24.52 12.14 -19.24
CA GLN A 658 -25.61 11.69 -20.11
C GLN A 658 -25.79 10.16 -20.01
N LYS A 659 -27.05 9.71 -19.92
CA LYS A 659 -27.41 8.30 -19.81
C LYS A 659 -26.75 7.47 -20.92
N GLU A 660 -26.21 6.31 -20.53
CA GLU A 660 -25.50 5.34 -21.41
C GLU A 660 -24.18 5.85 -22.00
N LYS A 661 -23.75 7.09 -21.70
CA LYS A 661 -22.40 7.56 -22.09
C LYS A 661 -21.34 6.84 -21.26
N HIS A 662 -20.37 6.22 -21.95
CA HIS A 662 -19.16 5.71 -21.30
C HIS A 662 -18.12 6.83 -21.15
N THR A 663 -17.48 6.88 -20.00
CA THR A 663 -16.42 7.87 -19.70
C THR A 663 -15.44 7.30 -18.71
N VAL A 664 -14.17 7.69 -18.79
CA VAL A 664 -13.20 7.46 -17.71
C VAL A 664 -13.23 8.69 -16.82
N CYS A 665 -13.43 8.50 -15.52
CA CYS A 665 -13.67 9.60 -14.59
C CYS A 665 -13.33 9.21 -13.15
N HIS A 666 -13.44 10.18 -12.25
CA HIS A 666 -13.12 10.06 -10.83
C HIS A 666 -14.13 10.86 -9.97
N GLY A 667 -13.98 10.78 -8.64
CA GLY A 667 -14.81 11.49 -7.67
C GLY A 667 -15.60 10.57 -6.73
N GLY A 668 -15.64 9.26 -7.02
CA GLY A 668 -16.41 8.26 -6.29
C GLY A 668 -15.66 7.53 -5.18
N VAL A 669 -16.09 6.28 -4.94
CA VAL A 669 -15.67 5.45 -3.81
C VAL A 669 -15.22 4.05 -4.23
N THR A 670 -14.90 3.83 -5.50
CA THR A 670 -14.39 2.52 -5.92
C THR A 670 -12.95 2.32 -5.46
N LEU A 671 -12.54 1.06 -5.40
CA LEU A 671 -11.22 0.69 -4.93
C LEU A 671 -10.12 1.43 -5.72
N GLU A 672 -10.26 1.49 -7.04
CA GLU A 672 -9.29 2.10 -7.96
C GLU A 672 -9.24 3.64 -7.85
N GLU A 673 -10.32 4.28 -7.40
CA GLU A 673 -10.34 5.74 -7.16
C GLU A 673 -9.71 6.11 -5.82
N VAL A 674 -9.97 5.28 -4.78
CA VAL A 674 -9.64 5.59 -3.39
C VAL A 674 -8.26 5.09 -2.99
N ILE A 675 -7.84 3.91 -3.48
CA ILE A 675 -6.50 3.39 -3.17
C ILE A 675 -5.55 3.71 -4.31
N VAL A 676 -4.60 4.60 -4.00
CA VAL A 676 -3.61 5.10 -4.94
C VAL A 676 -2.21 4.60 -4.61
N PRO A 677 -1.30 4.53 -5.59
CA PRO A 677 0.06 4.07 -5.34
C PRO A 677 0.86 5.08 -4.52
N PHE A 678 1.69 4.57 -3.59
CA PHE A 678 2.74 5.31 -2.91
C PHE A 678 4.06 4.57 -3.10
N ILE A 679 5.05 5.25 -3.66
CA ILE A 679 6.30 4.65 -4.11
C ILE A 679 7.49 5.38 -3.49
N LYS A 680 8.41 4.63 -2.91
CA LYS A 680 9.76 5.09 -2.56
C LYS A 680 10.73 4.58 -3.62
N VAL A 681 11.48 5.48 -4.23
CA VAL A 681 12.50 5.16 -5.24
C VAL A 681 13.85 4.99 -4.56
N GLU A 682 14.51 3.88 -4.82
CA GLU A 682 15.84 3.56 -4.32
C GLU A 682 16.78 3.32 -5.51
N LYS A 683 17.93 3.97 -5.48
CA LYS A 683 19.01 3.73 -6.44
C LYS A 683 19.92 2.65 -5.87
N LEU A 684 20.11 1.53 -6.59
CA LEU A 684 20.94 0.39 -6.20
C LEU A 684 22.43 0.70 -6.30
#